data_36dd88f4ddf2fd4ee670219bb4c22c47
#
_entry.id   36dd88f4ddf2fd4ee670219bb4c22c47
#
_cell.length_a   1.000
_cell.length_b   1.000
_cell.length_c   1.000
_cell.angle_alpha   90.00
_cell.angle_beta   90.00
_cell.angle_gamma   90.00
#
_symmetry.space_group_name_H-M   'P 1'
#
loop_
_entity.id
_entity.type
_entity.pdbx_description
1 polymer ?
#
loop_
_entity_poly.entity_id
_entity_poly.type
_entity_poly.pdbx_seq_one_letter_code
_entity_poly.pdbx_strand_id
1 'polypeptide(L)'
;MKTNNNNQTADNPLLEASTAPFEAIPYDRITLEHYIPAVKEAIAREAATIDSICNSSDAATFDNTIAALDYAGLLLGDIIGAFNAVANACSNDEILAIEEEMQQLYVAHKNNITLNDKLFARVKAVYEGDNTGLTTEQKRLLEQTYNSFVRNGANLTGEERDEYRRLTEQLATLSIKFQENSIKDTDAYTLHIENEADLEGLPEDVIDAARNNAKENGKEGWLFTLHRPSYLPFITFCRNRELRKEMYMAYSTLGAKGNSHNNCSIVKETVNCRLSLAHLLGYNTYSDYVLSERMAQNTDAVFAMLGKLTWSYLPVARKEMDELTAFAKQCEGNDFEFQPWDFAYYSEKLKEAKFDLTDEMVRPYFELNQAIYGAFYLATRLYGITFKQNHDIPVFTPDAKVWEVYDYDGTYLALLYCDFFARKGKHAGAWMDSIKPQYKDADGTNHRPHITLSTNYRKPMPGKPTLLNHDEFNTLMHEFGHCLHGILSNVTYPSLCSPNVLWDFVEMPSQIMENFATEQEFLQHFAFHHNTGDNIPAETLRKLQESRTFNAGYQCVRQARLGLLDQSWHNITRPFDGDVLEYEYQATQSLMTLPYIKGTGITTNFGHIMSGGYSAGYYSYKWAEILDADAFARFKEEGIMNMKTAQSFRDEILAKGDSEHPMTLYLRFRGHKPQIEPLLERDGISTICPHL
;
A
#
# COMPACT_ATOMS: atom_id res chain seq x y z
N MET A 1 -33.66 -8.13 -32.82
CA MET A 1 -34.37 -7.43 -31.73
C MET A 1 -33.55 -6.20 -31.37
N LYS A 2 -34.03 -5.00 -31.70
CA LYS A 2 -33.38 -3.75 -31.26
C LYS A 2 -33.88 -3.49 -29.84
N THR A 3 -33.09 -3.79 -28.86
CA THR A 3 -33.37 -3.49 -27.46
C THR A 3 -33.00 -2.04 -27.14
N ASN A 4 -33.96 -1.34 -26.59
CA ASN A 4 -33.93 0.07 -26.18
C ASN A 4 -32.77 0.34 -25.19
N ASN A 5 -31.63 0.81 -25.67
CA ASN A 5 -30.52 1.29 -24.81
C ASN A 5 -30.76 2.71 -24.24
N ASN A 6 -31.86 3.38 -24.61
CA ASN A 6 -32.12 4.77 -24.19
C ASN A 6 -32.87 4.91 -22.85
N ASN A 7 -33.37 3.83 -22.24
CA ASN A 7 -34.10 3.94 -20.95
C ASN A 7 -33.23 3.64 -19.71
N GLN A 8 -32.02 3.06 -19.85
CA GLN A 8 -31.20 2.71 -18.72
C GLN A 8 -30.34 3.86 -18.17
N THR A 9 -30.16 4.95 -18.94
CA THR A 9 -29.45 6.15 -18.49
C THR A 9 -30.38 7.19 -17.84
N ALA A 10 -31.68 7.13 -18.07
CA ALA A 10 -32.63 8.15 -17.63
C ALA A 10 -32.92 8.13 -16.11
N ASP A 11 -32.68 7.00 -15.42
CA ASP A 11 -32.94 6.81 -13.98
C ASP A 11 -31.72 6.19 -13.26
N ASN A 12 -30.49 6.44 -13.72
CA ASN A 12 -29.31 5.84 -13.11
C ASN A 12 -28.78 6.69 -11.95
N PRO A 13 -28.85 6.19 -10.69
CA PRO A 13 -28.46 6.95 -9.49
C PRO A 13 -27.00 7.43 -9.49
N LEU A 14 -26.12 6.79 -10.27
CA LEU A 14 -24.71 7.19 -10.41
C LEU A 14 -24.51 8.41 -11.33
N LEU A 15 -25.51 8.78 -12.12
CA LEU A 15 -25.47 9.90 -13.07
C LEU A 15 -26.23 11.14 -12.57
N GLU A 16 -26.92 11.01 -11.44
CA GLU A 16 -27.70 12.07 -10.79
C GLU A 16 -26.89 12.71 -9.66
N ALA A 17 -27.13 13.99 -9.37
CA ALA A 17 -26.62 14.62 -8.16
C ALA A 17 -27.24 13.90 -6.94
N SER A 18 -26.40 13.45 -6.03
CA SER A 18 -26.89 12.76 -4.84
C SER A 18 -27.73 13.69 -3.97
N THR A 19 -28.92 13.23 -3.57
CA THR A 19 -29.78 13.91 -2.59
C THR A 19 -29.57 13.41 -1.16
N ALA A 20 -28.65 12.44 -0.97
CA ALA A 20 -28.28 11.97 0.35
C ALA A 20 -27.47 13.03 1.11
N PRO A 21 -27.52 13.03 2.46
CA PRO A 21 -26.72 13.96 3.26
C PRO A 21 -25.22 13.87 2.88
N PHE A 22 -24.56 15.02 2.84
CA PHE A 22 -23.13 15.13 2.50
C PHE A 22 -22.78 14.64 1.09
N GLU A 23 -23.71 14.65 0.17
CA GLU A 23 -23.53 14.12 -1.20
C GLU A 23 -23.09 12.64 -1.23
N ALA A 24 -23.50 11.86 -0.20
CA ALA A 24 -23.13 10.46 -0.07
C ALA A 24 -23.60 9.65 -1.29
N ILE A 25 -22.80 8.64 -1.67
CA ILE A 25 -23.18 7.71 -2.72
C ILE A 25 -24.44 6.94 -2.29
N PRO A 26 -25.52 6.92 -3.11
CA PRO A 26 -26.78 6.27 -2.75
C PRO A 26 -26.72 4.75 -2.97
N TYR A 27 -25.84 4.05 -2.22
CA TYR A 27 -25.63 2.60 -2.35
C TYR A 27 -26.89 1.76 -2.22
N ASP A 28 -27.91 2.26 -1.49
CA ASP A 28 -29.21 1.62 -1.32
C ASP A 28 -30.09 1.64 -2.59
N ARG A 29 -29.73 2.51 -3.57
CA ARG A 29 -30.43 2.64 -4.87
C ARG A 29 -29.61 2.06 -6.04
N ILE A 30 -28.32 1.75 -5.83
CA ILE A 30 -27.41 1.30 -6.86
C ILE A 30 -27.48 -0.24 -6.96
N THR A 31 -27.56 -0.75 -8.18
CA THR A 31 -27.40 -2.17 -8.51
C THR A 31 -26.23 -2.37 -9.46
N LEU A 32 -25.73 -3.59 -9.59
CA LEU A 32 -24.60 -3.90 -10.47
C LEU A 32 -24.83 -3.49 -11.93
N GLU A 33 -26.10 -3.57 -12.40
CA GLU A 33 -26.48 -3.18 -13.77
C GLU A 33 -26.31 -1.68 -14.06
N HIS A 34 -26.19 -0.82 -13.02
CA HIS A 34 -26.03 0.62 -13.19
C HIS A 34 -24.59 1.03 -13.57
N TYR A 35 -23.57 0.24 -13.20
CA TYR A 35 -22.17 0.68 -13.31
C TYR A 35 -21.69 0.84 -14.75
N ILE A 36 -21.83 -0.18 -15.60
CA ILE A 36 -21.35 -0.12 -16.99
C ILE A 36 -22.03 0.99 -17.82
N PRO A 37 -23.36 1.18 -17.76
CA PRO A 37 -24.01 2.31 -18.40
C PRO A 37 -23.53 3.67 -17.87
N ALA A 38 -23.32 3.79 -16.56
CA ALA A 38 -22.81 5.02 -15.94
C ALA A 38 -21.39 5.35 -16.40
N VAL A 39 -20.49 4.36 -16.41
CA VAL A 39 -19.11 4.53 -16.92
C VAL A 39 -19.10 4.98 -18.37
N LYS A 40 -19.91 4.35 -19.24
CA LYS A 40 -19.99 4.72 -20.66
C LYS A 40 -20.49 6.15 -20.85
N GLU A 41 -21.48 6.57 -20.08
CA GLU A 41 -22.00 7.95 -20.11
C GLU A 41 -20.98 8.95 -19.56
N ALA A 42 -20.30 8.64 -18.44
CA ALA A 42 -19.27 9.50 -17.86
C ALA A 42 -18.10 9.70 -18.84
N ILE A 43 -17.64 8.62 -19.48
CA ILE A 43 -16.63 8.68 -20.55
C ILE A 43 -17.10 9.58 -21.70
N ALA A 44 -18.37 9.47 -22.12
CA ALA A 44 -18.89 10.30 -23.19
C ALA A 44 -18.94 11.79 -22.83
N ARG A 45 -19.30 12.11 -21.55
CA ARG A 45 -19.30 13.51 -21.06
C ARG A 45 -17.87 14.08 -20.95
N GLU A 46 -16.94 13.31 -20.44
CA GLU A 46 -15.54 13.70 -20.38
C GLU A 46 -14.94 13.92 -21.76
N ALA A 47 -15.19 12.99 -22.70
CA ALA A 47 -14.77 13.12 -24.10
C ALA A 47 -15.33 14.37 -24.77
N ALA A 48 -16.62 14.71 -24.55
CA ALA A 48 -17.22 15.92 -25.06
C ALA A 48 -16.58 17.20 -24.52
N THR A 49 -16.20 17.19 -23.21
CA THR A 49 -15.45 18.30 -22.59
C THR A 49 -14.07 18.44 -23.24
N ILE A 50 -13.37 17.33 -23.44
CA ILE A 50 -12.06 17.30 -24.11
C ILE A 50 -12.14 17.78 -25.54
N ASP A 51 -13.17 17.36 -26.28
CA ASP A 51 -13.43 17.84 -27.65
C ASP A 51 -13.66 19.34 -27.66
N SER A 52 -14.40 19.89 -26.68
CA SER A 52 -14.60 21.34 -26.54
C SER A 52 -13.27 22.07 -26.27
N ILE A 53 -12.43 21.54 -25.38
CA ILE A 53 -11.08 22.07 -25.16
C ILE A 53 -10.26 22.06 -26.46
N CYS A 54 -10.22 20.94 -27.17
CA CYS A 54 -9.44 20.76 -28.39
C CYS A 54 -9.87 21.67 -29.54
N ASN A 55 -11.17 21.96 -29.65
CA ASN A 55 -11.75 22.74 -30.75
C ASN A 55 -11.97 24.21 -30.41
N SER A 56 -11.60 24.65 -29.19
CA SER A 56 -11.68 26.06 -28.82
C SER A 56 -10.81 26.94 -29.70
N SER A 57 -11.37 28.03 -30.20
CA SER A 57 -10.64 29.06 -30.97
C SER A 57 -9.81 29.98 -30.07
N ASP A 58 -10.08 29.98 -28.77
CA ASP A 58 -9.37 30.81 -27.80
C ASP A 58 -7.95 30.30 -27.53
N ALA A 59 -7.04 31.20 -27.23
CA ALA A 59 -5.70 30.83 -26.84
C ALA A 59 -5.76 29.87 -25.62
N ALA A 60 -4.88 28.87 -25.59
CA ALA A 60 -4.78 27.96 -24.49
C ALA A 60 -4.31 28.70 -23.23
N THR A 61 -5.07 28.56 -22.15
CA THR A 61 -4.74 29.13 -20.82
C THR A 61 -4.78 28.01 -19.78
N PHE A 62 -4.26 28.28 -18.59
CA PHE A 62 -4.38 27.35 -17.48
C PHE A 62 -5.85 26.96 -17.22
N ASP A 63 -6.75 27.95 -17.13
CA ASP A 63 -8.16 27.70 -16.79
C ASP A 63 -8.91 26.94 -17.89
N ASN A 64 -8.78 27.33 -19.16
CA ASN A 64 -9.55 26.73 -20.26
C ASN A 64 -8.94 25.43 -20.81
N THR A 65 -7.79 24.99 -20.26
CA THR A 65 -7.11 23.79 -20.73
C THR A 65 -6.72 22.87 -19.56
N ILE A 66 -5.93 23.33 -18.63
CA ILE A 66 -5.39 22.47 -17.55
C ILE A 66 -6.46 22.22 -16.48
N ALA A 67 -7.04 23.27 -15.91
CA ALA A 67 -8.10 23.14 -14.93
C ALA A 67 -9.35 22.46 -15.53
N ALA A 68 -9.76 22.87 -16.73
CA ALA A 68 -10.89 22.25 -17.42
C ALA A 68 -10.70 20.74 -17.64
N LEU A 69 -9.48 20.30 -17.95
CA LEU A 69 -9.14 18.87 -18.08
C LEU A 69 -9.20 18.14 -16.75
N ASP A 70 -8.68 18.75 -15.68
CA ASP A 70 -8.64 18.14 -14.35
C ASP A 70 -10.05 17.89 -13.78
N TYR A 71 -10.96 18.84 -13.97
CA TYR A 71 -12.35 18.67 -13.53
C TYR A 71 -13.19 17.75 -14.43
N ALA A 72 -12.79 17.54 -15.68
CA ALA A 72 -13.58 16.77 -16.63
C ALA A 72 -13.80 15.31 -16.22
N GLY A 73 -12.81 14.71 -15.54
CA GLY A 73 -12.83 13.31 -15.11
C GLY A 73 -13.55 13.01 -13.78
N LEU A 74 -14.06 14.03 -13.08
CA LEU A 74 -14.64 13.86 -11.73
C LEU A 74 -15.77 12.83 -11.67
N LEU A 75 -16.75 12.91 -12.58
CA LEU A 75 -17.88 11.98 -12.59
C LEU A 75 -17.42 10.53 -12.81
N LEU A 76 -16.50 10.32 -13.73
CA LEU A 76 -15.93 8.99 -13.99
C LEU A 76 -15.16 8.47 -12.76
N GLY A 77 -14.37 9.34 -12.11
CA GLY A 77 -13.65 9.03 -10.88
C GLY A 77 -14.58 8.63 -9.74
N ASP A 78 -15.65 9.38 -9.50
CA ASP A 78 -16.66 9.08 -8.45
C ASP A 78 -17.36 7.74 -8.70
N ILE A 79 -17.70 7.40 -9.96
CA ILE A 79 -18.32 6.12 -10.31
C ILE A 79 -17.35 4.96 -10.08
N ILE A 80 -16.09 5.12 -10.49
CA ILE A 80 -15.04 4.11 -10.27
C ILE A 80 -14.78 3.94 -8.79
N GLY A 81 -14.67 5.01 -8.02
CA GLY A 81 -14.49 4.97 -6.57
C GLY A 81 -15.65 4.26 -5.85
N ALA A 82 -16.89 4.56 -6.25
CA ALA A 82 -18.08 3.89 -5.73
C ALA A 82 -18.09 2.39 -6.06
N PHE A 83 -17.69 2.00 -7.27
CA PHE A 83 -17.58 0.60 -7.66
C PHE A 83 -16.47 -0.12 -6.89
N ASN A 84 -15.28 0.47 -6.79
CA ASN A 84 -14.14 -0.13 -6.09
C ASN A 84 -14.48 -0.43 -4.62
N ALA A 85 -15.23 0.45 -3.94
CA ALA A 85 -15.67 0.19 -2.57
C ALA A 85 -16.53 -1.09 -2.48
N VAL A 86 -17.40 -1.34 -3.47
CA VAL A 86 -18.20 -2.58 -3.55
C VAL A 86 -17.33 -3.78 -3.93
N ALA A 87 -16.50 -3.66 -4.97
CA ALA A 87 -15.68 -4.74 -5.50
C ALA A 87 -14.67 -5.25 -4.46
N ASN A 88 -13.96 -4.32 -3.80
CA ASN A 88 -12.98 -4.68 -2.75
C ASN A 88 -13.64 -5.33 -1.52
N ALA A 89 -14.90 -4.96 -1.22
CA ALA A 89 -15.63 -5.46 -0.07
C ALA A 89 -16.40 -6.76 -0.30
N CYS A 90 -16.88 -7.02 -1.51
CA CYS A 90 -17.88 -8.06 -1.78
C CYS A 90 -17.69 -8.76 -3.14
N SER A 91 -16.45 -9.00 -3.58
CA SER A 91 -16.16 -9.58 -4.89
C SER A 91 -16.82 -10.95 -5.10
N ASN A 92 -17.32 -11.16 -6.31
CA ASN A 92 -17.87 -12.41 -6.84
C ASN A 92 -17.69 -12.42 -8.37
N ASP A 93 -18.06 -13.53 -9.04
CA ASP A 93 -17.88 -13.68 -10.48
C ASP A 93 -18.57 -12.57 -11.32
N GLU A 94 -19.71 -12.07 -10.87
CA GLU A 94 -20.46 -11.01 -11.54
C GLU A 94 -19.74 -9.66 -11.40
N ILE A 95 -19.27 -9.33 -10.18
CA ILE A 95 -18.50 -8.10 -9.90
C ILE A 95 -17.17 -8.13 -10.65
N LEU A 96 -16.48 -9.26 -10.68
CA LEU A 96 -15.22 -9.42 -11.44
C LEU A 96 -15.41 -9.19 -12.96
N ALA A 97 -16.52 -9.67 -13.52
CA ALA A 97 -16.83 -9.44 -14.92
C ALA A 97 -17.10 -7.94 -15.23
N ILE A 98 -17.77 -7.24 -14.32
CA ILE A 98 -18.00 -5.79 -14.43
C ILE A 98 -16.68 -5.03 -14.29
N GLU A 99 -15.86 -5.40 -13.33
CA GLU A 99 -14.52 -4.81 -13.10
C GLU A 99 -13.65 -4.92 -14.35
N GLU A 100 -13.62 -6.09 -15.00
CA GLU A 100 -12.88 -6.30 -16.24
C GLU A 100 -13.39 -5.39 -17.37
N GLU A 101 -14.72 -5.29 -17.59
CA GLU A 101 -15.28 -4.40 -18.61
C GLU A 101 -15.00 -2.94 -18.30
N MET A 102 -15.15 -2.51 -17.03
CA MET A 102 -14.85 -1.15 -16.61
C MET A 102 -13.38 -0.80 -16.85
N GLN A 103 -12.46 -1.70 -16.49
CA GLN A 103 -11.02 -1.50 -16.69
C GLN A 103 -10.65 -1.37 -18.16
N GLN A 104 -11.24 -2.18 -19.03
CA GLN A 104 -11.03 -2.08 -20.49
C GLN A 104 -11.52 -0.72 -21.02
N LEU A 105 -12.72 -0.27 -20.62
CA LEU A 105 -13.28 1.01 -21.01
C LEU A 105 -12.42 2.19 -20.52
N TYR A 106 -11.99 2.14 -19.26
CA TYR A 106 -11.16 3.17 -18.65
C TYR A 106 -9.80 3.31 -19.33
N VAL A 107 -9.09 2.19 -19.54
CA VAL A 107 -7.78 2.18 -20.21
C VAL A 107 -7.88 2.70 -21.64
N ALA A 108 -8.88 2.26 -22.40
CA ALA A 108 -9.11 2.75 -23.76
C ALA A 108 -9.36 4.28 -23.78
N HIS A 109 -10.19 4.77 -22.86
CA HIS A 109 -10.48 6.19 -22.72
C HIS A 109 -9.24 7.00 -22.34
N LYS A 110 -8.48 6.56 -21.34
CA LYS A 110 -7.24 7.20 -20.91
C LYS A 110 -6.22 7.29 -22.04
N ASN A 111 -6.08 6.23 -22.84
CA ASN A 111 -5.20 6.25 -24.02
C ASN A 111 -5.68 7.27 -25.08
N ASN A 112 -7.01 7.41 -25.26
CA ASN A 112 -7.56 8.41 -26.16
C ASN A 112 -7.25 9.84 -25.70
N ILE A 113 -7.21 10.09 -24.39
CA ILE A 113 -6.83 11.39 -23.81
C ILE A 113 -5.34 11.64 -24.03
N THR A 114 -4.49 10.73 -23.54
CA THR A 114 -3.03 10.94 -23.49
C THR A 114 -2.36 10.96 -24.85
N LEU A 115 -2.94 10.29 -25.86
CA LEU A 115 -2.44 10.27 -27.24
C LEU A 115 -3.19 11.25 -28.17
N ASN A 116 -3.96 12.20 -27.62
CA ASN A 116 -4.65 13.22 -28.38
C ASN A 116 -3.70 14.38 -28.72
N ASP A 117 -3.26 14.45 -29.96
CA ASP A 117 -2.30 15.47 -30.44
C ASP A 117 -2.80 16.91 -30.25
N LYS A 118 -4.12 17.16 -30.47
CA LYS A 118 -4.69 18.51 -30.30
C LYS A 118 -4.69 18.94 -28.84
N LEU A 119 -5.08 18.01 -27.95
CA LEU A 119 -5.08 18.26 -26.51
C LEU A 119 -3.67 18.51 -26.02
N PHE A 120 -2.72 17.65 -26.41
CA PHE A 120 -1.33 17.81 -26.02
C PHE A 120 -0.72 19.12 -26.53
N ALA A 121 -1.04 19.55 -27.77
CA ALA A 121 -0.60 20.84 -28.29
C ALA A 121 -1.07 22.02 -27.42
N ARG A 122 -2.31 21.97 -26.88
CA ARG A 122 -2.83 23.01 -25.97
C ARG A 122 -2.16 22.94 -24.60
N VAL A 123 -2.00 21.74 -24.02
CA VAL A 123 -1.27 21.55 -22.74
C VAL A 123 0.15 22.09 -22.88
N LYS A 124 0.84 21.74 -23.96
CA LYS A 124 2.21 22.21 -24.24
C LYS A 124 2.27 23.73 -24.40
N ALA A 125 1.31 24.34 -25.11
CA ALA A 125 1.25 25.78 -25.26
C ALA A 125 1.09 26.52 -23.93
N VAL A 126 0.31 25.97 -22.97
CA VAL A 126 0.22 26.53 -21.61
C VAL A 126 1.54 26.34 -20.88
N TYR A 127 2.15 25.14 -20.96
CA TYR A 127 3.39 24.81 -20.25
C TYR A 127 4.57 25.69 -20.68
N GLU A 128 4.71 25.95 -21.99
CA GLU A 128 5.75 26.78 -22.58
C GLU A 128 5.44 28.28 -22.54
N GLY A 129 4.23 28.66 -22.12
CA GLY A 129 3.77 30.04 -22.05
C GLY A 129 4.25 30.81 -20.82
N ASP A 130 3.73 32.01 -20.63
CA ASP A 130 4.03 32.83 -19.43
C ASP A 130 3.22 32.34 -18.23
N ASN A 131 3.90 31.64 -17.32
CA ASN A 131 3.34 31.06 -16.12
C ASN A 131 3.64 31.87 -14.84
N THR A 132 4.12 33.11 -14.96
CA THR A 132 4.51 33.96 -13.83
C THR A 132 3.34 34.31 -12.91
N GLY A 133 2.14 34.43 -13.48
CA GLY A 133 0.89 34.73 -12.74
C GLY A 133 0.24 33.53 -12.04
N LEU A 134 0.69 32.30 -12.29
CA LEU A 134 0.11 31.11 -11.67
C LEU A 134 0.54 30.95 -10.22
N THR A 135 -0.37 30.49 -9.38
CA THR A 135 -0.08 30.06 -8.00
C THR A 135 0.84 28.84 -7.97
N THR A 136 1.42 28.52 -6.80
CA THR A 136 2.26 27.32 -6.64
C THR A 136 1.49 26.05 -6.98
N GLU A 137 0.26 25.94 -6.52
CA GLU A 137 -0.62 24.80 -6.79
C GLU A 137 -0.94 24.66 -8.30
N GLN A 138 -1.25 25.79 -8.97
CA GLN A 138 -1.48 25.79 -10.41
C GLN A 138 -0.25 25.40 -11.23
N LYS A 139 0.92 25.88 -10.82
CA LYS A 139 2.19 25.46 -11.45
C LYS A 139 2.43 23.96 -11.27
N ARG A 140 2.12 23.43 -10.10
CA ARG A 140 2.25 22.01 -9.83
C ARG A 140 1.32 21.17 -10.69
N LEU A 141 0.04 21.55 -10.79
CA LEU A 141 -0.91 20.86 -11.65
C LEU A 141 -0.48 20.90 -13.13
N LEU A 142 -0.04 22.07 -13.61
CA LEU A 142 0.46 22.23 -14.98
C LEU A 142 1.66 21.32 -15.27
N GLU A 143 2.63 21.30 -14.35
CA GLU A 143 3.82 20.44 -14.46
C GLU A 143 3.43 18.97 -14.51
N GLN A 144 2.58 18.51 -13.59
CA GLN A 144 2.11 17.12 -13.55
C GLN A 144 1.33 16.74 -14.80
N THR A 145 0.41 17.60 -15.25
CA THR A 145 -0.35 17.35 -16.46
C THR A 145 0.57 17.21 -17.67
N TYR A 146 1.49 18.16 -17.88
CA TYR A 146 2.43 18.10 -18.99
C TYR A 146 3.33 16.85 -18.93
N ASN A 147 3.91 16.56 -17.77
CA ASN A 147 4.76 15.38 -17.58
C ASN A 147 3.98 14.08 -17.80
N SER A 148 2.73 14.00 -17.35
CA SER A 148 1.88 12.85 -17.59
C SER A 148 1.70 12.58 -19.08
N PHE A 149 1.43 13.59 -19.90
CA PHE A 149 1.36 13.43 -21.36
C PHE A 149 2.67 12.95 -21.97
N VAL A 150 3.78 13.60 -21.63
CA VAL A 150 5.11 13.26 -22.15
C VAL A 150 5.50 11.83 -21.81
N ARG A 151 5.31 11.42 -20.57
CA ARG A 151 5.63 10.09 -20.07
C ARG A 151 4.75 8.98 -20.68
N ASN A 152 3.54 9.33 -21.09
CA ASN A 152 2.64 8.42 -21.79
C ASN A 152 2.76 8.51 -23.33
N GLY A 153 3.90 9.02 -23.84
CA GLY A 153 4.27 8.94 -25.25
C GLY A 153 3.67 10.03 -26.13
N ALA A 154 3.17 11.14 -25.57
CA ALA A 154 2.57 12.22 -26.37
C ALA A 154 3.56 12.90 -27.34
N ASN A 155 4.86 12.89 -27.02
CA ASN A 155 5.91 13.41 -27.92
C ASN A 155 6.34 12.42 -29.03
N LEU A 156 5.91 11.15 -28.94
CA LEU A 156 6.27 10.13 -29.92
C LEU A 156 5.41 10.26 -31.18
N THR A 157 5.98 9.92 -32.32
CA THR A 157 5.30 10.00 -33.62
C THR A 157 5.56 8.74 -34.45
N GLY A 158 4.65 8.42 -35.39
CA GLY A 158 4.85 7.33 -36.33
C GLY A 158 5.20 5.99 -35.68
N GLU A 159 6.28 5.36 -36.12
CA GLU A 159 6.73 4.04 -35.64
C GLU A 159 7.06 4.00 -34.16
N GLU A 160 7.53 5.12 -33.58
CA GLU A 160 7.82 5.19 -32.12
C GLU A 160 6.55 5.07 -31.29
N ARG A 161 5.44 5.70 -31.74
CA ARG A 161 4.13 5.60 -31.07
C ARG A 161 3.55 4.20 -31.15
N ASP A 162 3.72 3.54 -32.29
CA ASP A 162 3.27 2.16 -32.46
C ASP A 162 4.10 1.19 -31.60
N GLU A 163 5.40 1.43 -31.49
CA GLU A 163 6.26 0.67 -30.59
C GLU A 163 5.91 0.89 -29.12
N TYR A 164 5.60 2.12 -28.70
CA TYR A 164 5.13 2.43 -27.35
C TYR A 164 3.87 1.62 -27.01
N ARG A 165 2.87 1.60 -27.90
CA ARG A 165 1.64 0.81 -27.72
C ARG A 165 1.97 -0.68 -27.58
N ARG A 166 2.78 -1.21 -28.47
CA ARG A 166 3.20 -2.61 -28.44
C ARG A 166 3.86 -2.98 -27.12
N LEU A 167 4.79 -2.15 -26.62
CA LEU A 167 5.52 -2.40 -25.37
C LEU A 167 4.59 -2.32 -24.16
N THR A 168 3.69 -1.36 -24.10
CA THR A 168 2.74 -1.21 -22.97
C THR A 168 1.71 -2.34 -22.94
N GLU A 169 1.19 -2.79 -24.07
CA GLU A 169 0.30 -3.95 -24.19
C GLU A 169 1.02 -5.26 -23.81
N GLN A 170 2.28 -5.41 -24.22
CA GLN A 170 3.10 -6.55 -23.84
C GLN A 170 3.34 -6.58 -22.34
N LEU A 171 3.69 -5.44 -21.70
CA LEU A 171 3.87 -5.35 -20.25
C LEU A 171 2.60 -5.71 -19.48
N ALA A 172 1.43 -5.25 -19.92
CA ALA A 172 0.15 -5.61 -19.32
C ALA A 172 -0.09 -7.13 -19.38
N THR A 173 0.15 -7.74 -20.55
CA THR A 173 0.02 -9.20 -20.74
C THR A 173 0.99 -9.98 -19.85
N LEU A 174 2.25 -9.54 -19.76
CA LEU A 174 3.27 -10.18 -18.92
C LEU A 174 2.94 -10.09 -17.43
N SER A 175 2.41 -8.95 -16.99
CA SER A 175 1.95 -8.73 -15.62
C SER A 175 0.86 -9.73 -15.22
N ILE A 176 -0.17 -9.90 -16.06
CA ILE A 176 -1.27 -10.85 -15.84
C ILE A 176 -0.72 -12.28 -15.79
N LYS A 177 0.12 -12.69 -16.75
CA LYS A 177 0.71 -14.02 -16.78
C LYS A 177 1.58 -14.32 -15.56
N PHE A 178 2.36 -13.34 -15.12
CA PHE A 178 3.18 -13.46 -13.92
C PHE A 178 2.31 -13.77 -12.69
N GLN A 179 1.25 -12.96 -12.51
CA GLN A 179 0.32 -13.12 -11.40
C GLN A 179 -0.42 -14.46 -11.45
N GLU A 180 -0.95 -14.84 -12.61
CA GLU A 180 -1.61 -16.14 -12.80
C GLU A 180 -0.71 -17.33 -12.46
N ASN A 181 0.54 -17.30 -12.93
CA ASN A 181 1.50 -18.37 -12.63
C ASN A 181 1.82 -18.43 -11.13
N SER A 182 2.00 -17.28 -10.47
CA SER A 182 2.24 -17.20 -9.03
C SER A 182 1.08 -17.82 -8.24
N ILE A 183 -0.17 -17.48 -8.60
CA ILE A 183 -1.37 -18.05 -7.97
C ILE A 183 -1.44 -19.55 -8.21
N LYS A 184 -1.34 -19.98 -9.47
CA LYS A 184 -1.46 -21.41 -9.85
C LYS A 184 -0.37 -22.28 -9.23
N ASP A 185 0.87 -21.77 -9.12
CA ASP A 185 1.96 -22.54 -8.49
C ASP A 185 1.82 -22.60 -6.97
N THR A 186 1.21 -21.55 -6.36
CA THR A 186 0.85 -21.54 -4.94
C THR A 186 -0.27 -22.54 -4.64
N ASP A 187 -1.32 -22.56 -5.47
CA ASP A 187 -2.48 -23.45 -5.33
C ASP A 187 -2.16 -24.91 -5.60
N ALA A 188 -1.16 -25.17 -6.46
CA ALA A 188 -0.77 -26.52 -6.85
C ALA A 188 -0.07 -27.30 -5.72
N TYR A 189 0.41 -26.63 -4.67
CA TYR A 189 1.11 -27.29 -3.58
C TYR A 189 0.24 -27.46 -2.34
N THR A 190 0.25 -28.67 -1.80
CA THR A 190 -0.36 -28.99 -0.51
C THR A 190 0.54 -29.93 0.29
N LEU A 191 0.70 -29.66 1.57
CA LEU A 191 1.32 -30.57 2.53
C LEU A 191 0.21 -31.31 3.29
N HIS A 192 0.11 -32.62 3.07
CA HIS A 192 -0.87 -33.48 3.73
C HIS A 192 -0.23 -34.19 4.93
N ILE A 193 -0.76 -33.96 6.13
CA ILE A 193 -0.31 -34.57 7.38
C ILE A 193 -1.40 -35.51 7.87
N GLU A 194 -1.03 -36.76 8.18
CA GLU A 194 -1.93 -37.79 8.72
C GLU A 194 -1.61 -38.13 10.18
N ASN A 195 -0.38 -37.83 10.63
CA ASN A 195 0.07 -38.10 11.99
C ASN A 195 -0.09 -36.86 12.87
N GLU A 196 -0.93 -36.95 13.90
CA GLU A 196 -1.22 -35.87 14.83
C GLU A 196 0.06 -35.36 15.57
N ALA A 197 1.06 -36.24 15.78
CA ALA A 197 2.30 -35.84 16.42
C ALA A 197 3.09 -34.79 15.62
N ASP A 198 2.88 -34.73 14.28
CA ASP A 198 3.54 -33.75 13.41
C ASP A 198 2.91 -32.33 13.49
N LEU A 199 1.81 -32.20 14.22
CA LEU A 199 1.15 -30.91 14.47
C LEU A 199 1.67 -30.23 15.74
N GLU A 200 2.58 -30.86 16.47
CA GLU A 200 3.10 -30.34 17.75
C GLU A 200 3.64 -28.91 17.56
N GLY A 201 3.15 -27.99 18.41
CA GLY A 201 3.53 -26.59 18.43
C GLY A 201 2.60 -25.67 17.62
N LEU A 202 1.79 -26.20 16.69
CA LEU A 202 0.87 -25.38 15.90
C LEU A 202 -0.29 -24.86 16.77
N PRO A 203 -0.76 -23.62 16.56
CA PRO A 203 -1.97 -23.08 17.18
C PRO A 203 -3.23 -23.88 16.79
N GLU A 204 -4.18 -23.97 17.72
CA GLU A 204 -5.41 -24.78 17.53
C GLU A 204 -6.25 -24.31 16.32
N ASP A 205 -6.39 -23.01 16.13
CA ASP A 205 -7.10 -22.42 15.00
C ASP A 205 -6.45 -22.73 13.65
N VAL A 206 -5.13 -22.82 13.58
CA VAL A 206 -4.36 -23.22 12.39
C VAL A 206 -4.57 -24.73 12.09
N ILE A 207 -4.60 -25.57 13.13
CA ILE A 207 -4.90 -27.00 13.02
C ILE A 207 -6.33 -27.22 12.52
N ASP A 208 -7.28 -26.47 13.07
CA ASP A 208 -8.69 -26.56 12.67
C ASP A 208 -8.92 -26.11 11.22
N ALA A 209 -8.26 -25.04 10.80
CA ALA A 209 -8.28 -24.59 9.41
C ALA A 209 -7.71 -25.66 8.45
N ALA A 210 -6.60 -26.28 8.81
CA ALA A 210 -5.98 -27.35 8.02
C ALA A 210 -6.84 -28.62 7.95
N ARG A 211 -7.55 -28.96 9.06
CA ARG A 211 -8.50 -30.08 9.09
C ARG A 211 -9.69 -29.81 8.17
N ASN A 212 -10.26 -28.60 8.21
CA ASN A 212 -11.35 -28.22 7.32
C ASN A 212 -10.92 -28.26 5.85
N ASN A 213 -9.73 -27.76 5.57
CA ASN A 213 -9.14 -27.80 4.22
C ASN A 213 -8.95 -29.23 3.71
N ALA A 214 -8.49 -30.17 4.56
CA ALA A 214 -8.39 -31.58 4.22
C ALA A 214 -9.77 -32.16 3.89
N LYS A 215 -10.76 -31.88 4.71
CA LYS A 215 -12.16 -32.36 4.53
C LYS A 215 -12.79 -31.85 3.23
N GLU A 216 -12.60 -30.56 2.91
CA GLU A 216 -13.08 -29.96 1.66
C GLU A 216 -12.43 -30.62 0.41
N ASN A 217 -11.21 -31.10 0.55
CA ASN A 217 -10.48 -31.84 -0.48
C ASN A 217 -10.67 -33.38 -0.42
N GLY A 218 -11.64 -33.87 0.39
CA GLY A 218 -11.95 -35.29 0.47
C GLY A 218 -10.86 -36.15 1.13
N LYS A 219 -10.02 -35.54 1.99
CA LYS A 219 -8.91 -36.19 2.70
C LYS A 219 -9.19 -36.26 4.19
N GLU A 220 -8.64 -37.28 4.85
CA GLU A 220 -8.54 -37.32 6.32
C GLU A 220 -7.26 -36.60 6.76
N GLY A 221 -7.14 -36.24 8.05
CA GLY A 221 -6.00 -35.52 8.59
C GLY A 221 -6.04 -34.01 8.34
N TRP A 222 -4.90 -33.42 7.96
CA TRP A 222 -4.71 -32.00 7.87
C TRP A 222 -4.00 -31.62 6.57
N LEU A 223 -4.48 -30.56 5.90
CA LEU A 223 -3.94 -30.08 4.63
C LEU A 223 -3.49 -28.64 4.76
N PHE A 224 -2.18 -28.41 4.71
CA PHE A 224 -1.55 -27.10 4.71
C PHE A 224 -1.22 -26.66 3.29
N THR A 225 -1.21 -25.35 3.06
CA THR A 225 -0.95 -24.72 1.76
C THR A 225 0.14 -23.67 1.86
N LEU A 226 0.60 -23.13 0.71
CA LEU A 226 1.56 -22.03 0.67
C LEU A 226 0.93 -20.64 0.82
N HIS A 227 -0.38 -20.53 0.96
CA HIS A 227 -1.03 -19.27 1.28
C HIS A 227 -0.57 -18.76 2.65
N ARG A 228 -0.34 -17.44 2.76
CA ARG A 228 0.25 -16.83 3.96
C ARG A 228 -0.42 -17.24 5.28
N PRO A 229 -1.77 -17.28 5.40
CA PRO A 229 -2.43 -17.69 6.66
C PRO A 229 -2.15 -19.15 7.07
N SER A 230 -1.76 -20.03 6.14
CA SER A 230 -1.35 -21.40 6.41
C SER A 230 0.17 -21.52 6.57
N TYR A 231 0.94 -20.91 5.65
CA TYR A 231 2.40 -21.01 5.60
C TYR A 231 3.10 -20.36 6.80
N LEU A 232 2.75 -19.10 7.11
CA LEU A 232 3.47 -18.35 8.15
C LEU A 232 3.34 -18.98 9.54
N PRO A 233 2.14 -19.31 10.05
CA PRO A 233 2.01 -20.00 11.33
C PRO A 233 2.70 -21.37 11.31
N PHE A 234 2.64 -22.09 10.18
CA PHE A 234 3.29 -23.41 10.08
C PHE A 234 4.80 -23.30 10.28
N ILE A 235 5.48 -22.40 9.52
CA ILE A 235 6.94 -22.27 9.60
C ILE A 235 7.40 -21.64 10.93
N THR A 236 6.50 -20.91 11.61
CA THR A 236 6.78 -20.27 12.91
C THR A 236 6.62 -21.24 14.07
N PHE A 237 5.59 -22.08 14.06
CA PHE A 237 5.20 -22.84 15.24
C PHE A 237 5.36 -24.36 15.11
N CYS A 238 5.41 -24.94 13.89
CA CYS A 238 5.54 -26.38 13.71
C CYS A 238 6.88 -26.87 14.28
N ARG A 239 6.84 -27.82 15.24
CA ARG A 239 8.05 -28.39 15.85
C ARG A 239 8.84 -29.27 14.89
N ASN A 240 8.16 -29.97 13.95
CA ASN A 240 8.82 -30.87 13.02
C ASN A 240 9.65 -30.09 11.99
N ARG A 241 11.00 -30.14 12.15
CA ARG A 241 11.95 -29.41 11.33
C ARG A 241 11.94 -29.83 9.86
N GLU A 242 11.75 -31.12 9.57
CA GLU A 242 11.74 -31.60 8.18
C GLU A 242 10.51 -31.08 7.44
N LEU A 243 9.36 -30.99 8.10
CA LEU A 243 8.15 -30.39 7.52
C LEU A 243 8.30 -28.87 7.33
N ARG A 244 8.97 -28.16 8.26
CA ARG A 244 9.31 -26.73 8.04
C ARG A 244 10.21 -26.58 6.82
N LYS A 245 11.21 -27.45 6.65
CA LYS A 245 12.10 -27.45 5.47
C LYS A 245 11.32 -27.70 4.18
N GLU A 246 10.42 -28.66 4.18
CA GLU A 246 9.59 -28.98 3.02
C GLU A 246 8.73 -27.76 2.61
N MET A 247 8.03 -27.15 3.56
CA MET A 247 7.22 -25.95 3.33
C MET A 247 8.07 -24.76 2.87
N TYR A 248 9.23 -24.54 3.50
CA TYR A 248 10.16 -23.49 3.11
C TYR A 248 10.65 -23.66 1.66
N MET A 249 11.08 -24.87 1.30
CA MET A 249 11.57 -25.17 -0.05
C MET A 249 10.47 -24.99 -1.08
N ALA A 250 9.25 -25.46 -0.79
CA ALA A 250 8.10 -25.29 -1.66
C ALA A 250 7.78 -23.82 -1.90
N TYR A 251 7.81 -22.98 -0.84
CA TYR A 251 7.55 -21.55 -0.92
C TYR A 251 8.67 -20.78 -1.63
N SER A 252 9.93 -21.07 -1.31
CA SER A 252 11.08 -20.34 -1.83
C SER A 252 11.45 -20.69 -3.28
N THR A 253 10.74 -21.65 -3.87
CA THR A 253 10.87 -22.03 -5.29
C THR A 253 9.63 -21.70 -6.13
N LEU A 254 8.67 -20.93 -5.59
CA LEU A 254 7.48 -20.51 -6.31
C LEU A 254 7.85 -19.76 -7.60
N GLY A 255 7.22 -20.16 -8.71
CA GLY A 255 7.48 -19.60 -10.03
C GLY A 255 8.86 -19.93 -10.61
N ALA A 256 9.70 -20.76 -9.94
CA ALA A 256 11.02 -21.19 -10.41
C ALA A 256 11.11 -22.67 -10.71
N LYS A 257 10.04 -23.43 -10.45
CA LYS A 257 9.98 -24.88 -10.73
C LYS A 257 9.95 -25.14 -12.24
N GLY A 258 10.44 -26.29 -12.67
CA GLY A 258 10.41 -26.73 -14.09
C GLY A 258 9.01 -27.14 -14.59
N ASN A 259 7.95 -26.47 -14.13
CA ASN A 259 6.56 -26.73 -14.48
C ASN A 259 5.98 -25.65 -15.41
N SER A 260 4.70 -25.76 -15.76
CA SER A 260 4.01 -24.79 -16.63
C SER A 260 3.79 -23.40 -16.01
N HIS A 261 4.04 -23.25 -14.71
CA HIS A 261 3.87 -22.02 -13.94
C HIS A 261 5.20 -21.30 -13.65
N ASN A 262 6.24 -21.58 -14.46
CA ASN A 262 7.55 -20.97 -14.33
C ASN A 262 7.54 -19.53 -14.83
N ASN A 263 8.00 -18.60 -13.98
CA ASN A 263 8.05 -17.17 -14.26
C ASN A 263 9.41 -16.65 -14.75
N CYS A 264 10.45 -17.51 -14.84
CA CYS A 264 11.80 -17.05 -15.24
C CYS A 264 11.82 -16.39 -16.62
N SER A 265 11.11 -16.94 -17.62
CA SER A 265 11.02 -16.32 -18.94
C SER A 265 10.23 -15.01 -18.90
N ILE A 266 9.15 -14.97 -18.11
CA ILE A 266 8.31 -13.77 -17.96
C ILE A 266 9.11 -12.64 -17.30
N VAL A 267 9.92 -12.93 -16.29
CA VAL A 267 10.83 -11.96 -15.67
C VAL A 267 11.77 -11.34 -16.71
N LYS A 268 12.46 -12.19 -17.51
CA LYS A 268 13.36 -11.73 -18.58
C LYS A 268 12.65 -10.83 -19.59
N GLU A 269 11.50 -11.26 -20.08
CA GLU A 269 10.71 -10.50 -21.04
C GLU A 269 10.24 -9.18 -20.44
N THR A 270 9.80 -9.17 -19.18
CA THR A 270 9.33 -7.99 -18.48
C THR A 270 10.43 -6.93 -18.31
N VAL A 271 11.60 -7.33 -17.79
CA VAL A 271 12.69 -6.37 -17.55
C VAL A 271 13.27 -5.83 -18.86
N ASN A 272 13.33 -6.64 -19.91
CA ASN A 272 13.79 -6.21 -21.23
C ASN A 272 12.77 -5.30 -21.93
N CYS A 273 11.49 -5.58 -21.79
CA CYS A 273 10.42 -4.72 -22.29
C CYS A 273 10.42 -3.36 -21.58
N ARG A 274 10.59 -3.34 -20.26
CA ARG A 274 10.75 -2.11 -19.46
C ARG A 274 11.96 -1.30 -19.90
N LEU A 275 13.11 -1.93 -20.13
CA LEU A 275 14.29 -1.26 -20.64
C LEU A 275 14.03 -0.62 -22.03
N SER A 276 13.39 -1.37 -22.93
CA SER A 276 13.04 -0.88 -24.26
C SER A 276 12.10 0.33 -24.18
N LEU A 277 11.10 0.28 -23.29
CA LEU A 277 10.18 1.38 -23.04
C LEU A 277 10.92 2.63 -22.52
N ALA A 278 11.83 2.45 -21.56
CA ALA A 278 12.64 3.55 -21.02
C ALA A 278 13.50 4.20 -22.11
N HIS A 279 14.18 3.40 -22.94
CA HIS A 279 14.98 3.91 -24.05
C HIS A 279 14.12 4.67 -25.08
N LEU A 280 12.94 4.16 -25.40
CA LEU A 280 12.00 4.82 -26.31
C LEU A 280 11.58 6.21 -25.80
N LEU A 281 11.44 6.33 -24.47
CA LEU A 281 11.08 7.59 -23.79
C LEU A 281 12.31 8.48 -23.46
N GLY A 282 13.52 8.09 -23.88
CA GLY A 282 14.72 8.88 -23.74
C GLY A 282 15.48 8.71 -22.41
N TYR A 283 15.16 7.68 -21.64
CA TYR A 283 15.84 7.35 -20.38
C TYR A 283 16.87 6.21 -20.57
N ASN A 284 17.95 6.23 -19.81
CA ASN A 284 18.99 5.19 -19.88
C ASN A 284 18.56 3.87 -19.26
N THR A 285 17.78 3.93 -18.19
CA THR A 285 17.28 2.77 -17.46
C THR A 285 15.80 2.94 -17.14
N TYR A 286 15.12 1.85 -16.81
CA TYR A 286 13.75 1.92 -16.35
C TYR A 286 13.63 2.58 -14.95
N SER A 287 14.67 2.43 -14.11
CA SER A 287 14.73 3.16 -12.83
C SER A 287 14.77 4.67 -13.05
N ASP A 288 15.56 5.18 -14.01
CA ASP A 288 15.61 6.63 -14.32
C ASP A 288 14.21 7.13 -14.75
N TYR A 289 13.52 6.35 -15.58
CA TYR A 289 12.15 6.68 -15.99
C TYR A 289 11.20 6.75 -14.80
N VAL A 290 11.20 5.76 -13.90
CA VAL A 290 10.28 5.73 -12.75
C VAL A 290 10.63 6.82 -11.75
N LEU A 291 11.92 6.94 -11.39
CA LEU A 291 12.37 7.83 -10.33
C LEU A 291 12.26 9.33 -10.69
N SER A 292 12.14 9.67 -11.96
CA SER A 292 11.93 11.07 -12.38
C SER A 292 10.64 11.69 -11.79
N GLU A 293 9.66 10.86 -11.37
CA GLU A 293 8.44 11.27 -10.67
C GLU A 293 8.35 10.69 -9.25
N ARG A 294 9.46 10.72 -8.55
CA ARG A 294 9.54 10.29 -7.15
C ARG A 294 10.25 11.38 -6.33
N MET A 295 10.07 11.34 -5.02
CA MET A 295 10.76 12.25 -4.10
C MET A 295 12.28 12.03 -4.15
N ALA A 296 12.73 10.81 -4.40
CA ALA A 296 14.14 10.45 -4.57
C ALA A 296 14.77 11.02 -5.86
N GLN A 297 13.98 11.25 -6.92
CA GLN A 297 14.35 11.86 -8.20
C GLN A 297 15.35 11.06 -9.06
N ASN A 298 16.26 10.30 -8.49
CA ASN A 298 17.29 9.56 -9.24
C ASN A 298 17.80 8.33 -8.49
N THR A 299 18.47 7.46 -9.21
CA THR A 299 19.05 6.20 -8.71
C THR A 299 20.12 6.40 -7.65
N ASP A 300 20.94 7.47 -7.77
CA ASP A 300 22.01 7.75 -6.80
C ASP A 300 21.45 8.02 -5.40
N ALA A 301 20.33 8.75 -5.30
CA ALA A 301 19.67 9.01 -4.03
C ALA A 301 19.14 7.71 -3.39
N VAL A 302 18.56 6.82 -4.19
CA VAL A 302 18.07 5.51 -3.72
C VAL A 302 19.22 4.63 -3.24
N PHE A 303 20.29 4.50 -4.03
CA PHE A 303 21.45 3.70 -3.63
C PHE A 303 22.19 4.30 -2.42
N ALA A 304 22.30 5.62 -2.32
CA ALA A 304 22.87 6.27 -1.15
C ALA A 304 22.06 5.98 0.13
N MET A 305 20.72 6.01 0.05
CA MET A 305 19.84 5.67 1.16
C MET A 305 19.98 4.19 1.54
N LEU A 306 19.86 3.26 0.57
CA LEU A 306 20.03 1.83 0.82
C LEU A 306 21.43 1.52 1.36
N GLY A 307 22.46 2.20 0.88
CA GLY A 307 23.84 2.09 1.37
C GLY A 307 23.97 2.50 2.83
N LYS A 308 23.39 3.63 3.24
CA LYS A 308 23.40 4.09 4.64
C LYS A 308 22.67 3.10 5.56
N LEU A 309 21.48 2.62 5.16
CA LEU A 309 20.74 1.61 5.91
C LEU A 309 21.57 0.33 6.07
N THR A 310 22.09 -0.21 4.98
CA THR A 310 22.85 -1.47 5.04
C THR A 310 24.13 -1.32 5.87
N TRP A 311 24.82 -0.20 5.76
CA TRP A 311 25.99 0.08 6.59
C TRP A 311 25.67 0.04 8.09
N SER A 312 24.58 0.68 8.49
CA SER A 312 24.19 0.78 9.91
C SER A 312 23.61 -0.53 10.47
N TYR A 313 22.75 -1.20 9.69
CA TYR A 313 21.96 -2.33 10.16
C TYR A 313 22.62 -3.70 9.95
N LEU A 314 23.47 -3.90 8.92
CA LEU A 314 24.05 -5.20 8.63
C LEU A 314 24.91 -5.79 9.75
N PRO A 315 25.75 -5.00 10.46
CA PRO A 315 26.49 -5.53 11.61
C PRO A 315 25.56 -6.00 12.74
N VAL A 316 24.45 -5.29 12.96
CA VAL A 316 23.44 -5.66 13.97
C VAL A 316 22.70 -6.92 13.53
N ALA A 317 22.24 -6.99 12.29
CA ALA A 317 21.60 -8.16 11.73
C ALA A 317 22.45 -9.43 11.85
N ARG A 318 23.76 -9.32 11.62
CA ARG A 318 24.70 -10.44 11.81
C ARG A 318 24.77 -10.88 13.27
N LYS A 319 24.86 -9.92 14.19
CA LYS A 319 24.87 -10.20 15.63
C LYS A 319 23.56 -10.87 16.09
N GLU A 320 22.41 -10.41 15.58
CA GLU A 320 21.11 -11.02 15.85
C GLU A 320 21.07 -12.47 15.33
N MET A 321 21.63 -12.74 14.14
CA MET A 321 21.72 -14.10 13.59
C MET A 321 22.67 -15.00 14.40
N ASP A 322 23.79 -14.46 14.88
CA ASP A 322 24.71 -15.20 15.75
C ASP A 322 24.02 -15.58 17.07
N GLU A 323 23.28 -14.64 17.68
CA GLU A 323 22.49 -14.88 18.89
C GLU A 323 21.41 -15.93 18.66
N LEU A 324 20.64 -15.81 17.56
CA LEU A 324 19.60 -16.75 17.21
C LEU A 324 20.17 -18.16 16.97
N THR A 325 21.30 -18.25 16.27
CA THR A 325 21.98 -19.51 16.02
C THR A 325 22.49 -20.14 17.32
N ALA A 326 23.05 -19.32 18.25
CA ALA A 326 23.48 -19.78 19.56
C ALA A 326 22.30 -20.30 20.40
N PHE A 327 21.18 -19.59 20.38
CA PHE A 327 19.95 -20.01 21.05
C PHE A 327 19.41 -21.34 20.49
N ALA A 328 19.37 -21.48 19.16
CA ALA A 328 18.96 -22.74 18.53
C ALA A 328 19.86 -23.92 18.93
N LYS A 329 21.18 -23.70 19.02
CA LYS A 329 22.13 -24.71 19.51
C LYS A 329 21.93 -25.06 20.99
N GLN A 330 21.52 -24.13 21.83
CA GLN A 330 21.14 -24.41 23.21
C GLN A 330 19.91 -25.32 23.28
N CYS A 331 18.96 -25.16 22.38
CA CYS A 331 17.75 -25.99 22.31
C CYS A 331 18.00 -27.40 21.74
N GLU A 332 18.85 -27.52 20.72
CA GLU A 332 18.96 -28.73 19.90
C GLU A 332 20.31 -29.48 20.05
N GLY A 333 21.34 -28.81 20.61
CA GLY A 333 22.69 -29.32 20.75
C GLY A 333 23.72 -28.62 19.87
N ASN A 334 24.99 -28.73 20.21
CA ASN A 334 26.09 -27.99 19.56
C ASN A 334 26.28 -28.33 18.05
N ASP A 335 25.88 -29.53 17.66
CA ASP A 335 26.01 -30.00 16.26
C ASP A 335 24.87 -29.49 15.36
N PHE A 336 23.95 -28.70 15.91
CA PHE A 336 22.84 -28.14 15.12
C PHE A 336 23.34 -27.11 14.10
N GLU A 337 23.04 -27.36 12.83
CA GLU A 337 23.30 -26.45 11.72
C GLU A 337 22.05 -25.64 11.40
N PHE A 338 22.11 -24.33 11.70
CA PHE A 338 21.02 -23.40 11.45
C PHE A 338 20.79 -23.17 9.97
N GLN A 339 19.53 -23.24 9.54
CA GLN A 339 19.11 -23.12 8.12
C GLN A 339 17.97 -22.08 7.99
N PRO A 340 17.66 -21.60 6.79
CA PRO A 340 16.62 -20.58 6.60
C PRO A 340 15.23 -20.99 7.14
N TRP A 341 14.86 -22.26 7.09
CA TRP A 341 13.60 -22.79 7.64
C TRP A 341 13.56 -22.85 9.15
N ASP A 342 14.65 -22.53 9.83
CA ASP A 342 14.76 -22.47 11.29
C ASP A 342 14.52 -21.05 11.82
N PHE A 343 14.66 -20.04 10.94
CA PHE A 343 14.62 -18.63 11.33
C PHE A 343 13.34 -18.24 12.05
N ALA A 344 12.18 -18.44 11.45
CA ALA A 344 10.89 -18.03 12.03
C ALA A 344 10.63 -18.75 13.37
N TYR A 345 10.89 -20.06 13.42
CA TYR A 345 10.66 -20.90 14.58
C TYR A 345 11.52 -20.49 15.80
N TYR A 346 12.82 -20.31 15.59
CA TYR A 346 13.70 -19.92 16.73
C TYR A 346 13.60 -18.43 17.05
N SER A 347 13.25 -17.57 16.08
CA SER A 347 12.95 -16.16 16.36
C SER A 347 11.79 -16.01 17.33
N GLU A 348 10.68 -16.73 17.11
CA GLU A 348 9.54 -16.66 18.03
C GLU A 348 9.90 -17.17 19.42
N LYS A 349 10.57 -18.33 19.51
CA LYS A 349 11.05 -18.86 20.79
C LYS A 349 12.04 -17.95 21.54
N LEU A 350 12.94 -17.30 20.81
CA LEU A 350 13.88 -16.36 21.40
C LEU A 350 13.17 -15.09 21.89
N LYS A 351 12.18 -14.61 21.13
CA LYS A 351 11.35 -13.47 21.51
C LYS A 351 10.58 -13.76 22.81
N GLU A 352 9.92 -14.91 22.89
CA GLU A 352 9.25 -15.35 24.13
C GLU A 352 10.22 -15.44 25.31
N ALA A 353 11.39 -16.07 25.10
CA ALA A 353 12.39 -16.24 26.15
C ALA A 353 13.00 -14.91 26.64
N LYS A 354 13.13 -13.90 25.75
CA LYS A 354 13.72 -12.59 26.09
C LYS A 354 12.73 -11.66 26.78
N PHE A 355 11.50 -11.60 26.28
CA PHE A 355 10.55 -10.56 26.69
C PHE A 355 9.47 -11.09 27.62
N ASP A 356 9.27 -12.42 27.72
CA ASP A 356 8.16 -12.99 28.46
C ASP A 356 6.84 -12.28 28.16
N LEU A 357 6.58 -12.10 26.87
CA LEU A 357 5.43 -11.37 26.30
C LEU A 357 4.77 -12.24 25.23
N THR A 358 3.48 -12.51 25.42
CA THR A 358 2.66 -13.22 24.44
C THR A 358 1.51 -12.34 23.96
N ASP A 359 0.96 -12.66 22.80
CA ASP A 359 -0.22 -11.98 22.26
C ASP A 359 -1.40 -12.06 23.24
N GLU A 360 -1.58 -13.17 23.94
CA GLU A 360 -2.64 -13.36 24.94
C GLU A 360 -2.55 -12.38 26.10
N MET A 361 -1.35 -11.90 26.44
CA MET A 361 -1.16 -10.90 27.49
C MET A 361 -1.57 -9.49 27.03
N VAL A 362 -1.53 -9.23 25.73
CA VAL A 362 -1.75 -7.91 25.14
C VAL A 362 -3.16 -7.75 24.56
N ARG A 363 -3.68 -8.75 23.86
CA ARG A 363 -5.01 -8.75 23.21
C ARG A 363 -6.17 -8.26 24.08
N PRO A 364 -6.29 -8.59 25.39
CA PRO A 364 -7.40 -8.15 26.23
C PRO A 364 -7.52 -6.62 26.37
N TYR A 365 -6.48 -5.86 26.04
CA TYR A 365 -6.44 -4.40 26.13
C TYR A 365 -6.75 -3.69 24.80
N PHE A 366 -6.84 -4.45 23.70
CA PHE A 366 -7.12 -3.91 22.36
C PHE A 366 -8.44 -4.47 21.80
N GLU A 367 -9.55 -4.23 22.53
CA GLU A 367 -10.88 -4.47 22.00
C GLU A 367 -11.16 -3.50 20.84
N LEU A 368 -11.72 -3.98 19.71
CA LEU A 368 -11.85 -3.23 18.48
C LEU A 368 -12.54 -1.88 18.64
N ASN A 369 -13.67 -1.80 19.38
CA ASN A 369 -14.35 -0.50 19.53
C ASN A 369 -13.53 0.46 20.42
N GLN A 370 -12.79 -0.05 21.40
CA GLN A 370 -11.87 0.76 22.19
C GLN A 370 -10.67 1.24 21.35
N ALA A 371 -10.14 0.37 20.46
CA ALA A 371 -9.06 0.72 19.54
C ALA A 371 -9.49 1.82 18.56
N ILE A 372 -10.71 1.73 18.00
CA ILE A 372 -11.30 2.77 17.14
C ILE A 372 -11.46 4.08 17.93
N TYR A 373 -12.00 3.99 19.15
CA TYR A 373 -12.11 5.17 20.02
C TYR A 373 -10.73 5.78 20.31
N GLY A 374 -9.71 4.96 20.54
CA GLY A 374 -8.33 5.40 20.73
C GLY A 374 -7.80 6.18 19.53
N ALA A 375 -7.98 5.66 18.31
CA ALA A 375 -7.59 6.34 17.08
C ALA A 375 -8.30 7.69 16.91
N PHE A 376 -9.61 7.75 17.15
CA PHE A 376 -10.39 8.98 17.09
C PHE A 376 -10.00 9.97 18.19
N TYR A 377 -9.78 9.48 19.41
CA TYR A 377 -9.27 10.30 20.51
C TYR A 377 -7.92 10.95 20.16
N LEU A 378 -6.99 10.18 19.58
CA LEU A 378 -5.70 10.69 19.15
C LEU A 378 -5.85 11.80 18.11
N ALA A 379 -6.66 11.57 17.07
CA ALA A 379 -6.94 12.58 16.04
C ALA A 379 -7.59 13.84 16.60
N THR A 380 -8.51 13.69 17.57
CA THR A 380 -9.11 14.82 18.27
C THR A 380 -8.08 15.61 19.06
N ARG A 381 -7.18 14.93 19.76
CA ARG A 381 -6.12 15.56 20.56
C ARG A 381 -5.07 16.25 19.71
N LEU A 382 -4.69 15.66 18.57
CA LEU A 382 -3.67 16.19 17.69
C LEU A 382 -4.20 17.30 16.77
N TYR A 383 -5.35 17.08 16.16
CA TYR A 383 -5.84 17.90 15.05
C TYR A 383 -7.14 18.65 15.35
N GLY A 384 -7.76 18.42 16.52
CA GLY A 384 -9.01 19.06 16.90
C GLY A 384 -10.25 18.50 16.21
N ILE A 385 -10.13 17.46 15.38
CA ILE A 385 -11.26 16.90 14.63
C ILE A 385 -12.11 15.96 15.47
N THR A 386 -13.40 15.88 15.17
CA THR A 386 -14.36 15.03 15.89
C THR A 386 -15.10 14.10 14.96
N PHE A 387 -15.55 12.96 15.49
CA PHE A 387 -16.21 11.89 14.73
C PHE A 387 -17.59 11.62 15.31
N LYS A 388 -18.61 11.63 14.46
CA LYS A 388 -19.99 11.34 14.84
C LYS A 388 -20.52 10.21 13.95
N GLN A 389 -20.84 9.05 14.54
CA GLN A 389 -21.40 7.94 13.78
C GLN A 389 -22.76 8.33 13.20
N ASN A 390 -22.97 8.04 11.92
CA ASN A 390 -24.23 8.24 11.23
C ASN A 390 -24.74 6.90 10.65
N HIS A 391 -25.96 6.53 11.04
CA HIS A 391 -26.60 5.28 10.63
C HIS A 391 -27.54 5.47 9.43
N ASP A 392 -27.78 6.72 9.00
CA ASP A 392 -28.70 7.06 7.92
C ASP A 392 -27.99 7.18 6.56
N ILE A 393 -26.66 7.15 6.54
CA ILE A 393 -25.86 7.18 5.30
C ILE A 393 -25.87 5.77 4.68
N PRO A 394 -26.22 5.64 3.39
CA PRO A 394 -26.15 4.37 2.67
C PRO A 394 -24.72 3.81 2.62
N VAL A 395 -24.59 2.50 2.77
CA VAL A 395 -23.31 1.80 2.83
C VAL A 395 -23.18 0.75 1.73
N PHE A 396 -21.95 0.53 1.24
CA PHE A 396 -21.64 -0.45 0.19
C PHE A 396 -21.67 -1.91 0.67
N THR A 397 -21.67 -2.15 1.98
CA THR A 397 -21.84 -3.45 2.61
C THR A 397 -22.50 -3.29 3.98
N PRO A 398 -23.35 -4.27 4.43
CA PRO A 398 -24.00 -4.20 5.75
C PRO A 398 -23.04 -4.16 6.95
N ASP A 399 -21.79 -4.61 6.77
CA ASP A 399 -20.76 -4.58 7.83
C ASP A 399 -20.10 -3.21 7.96
N ALA A 400 -20.23 -2.33 6.95
CA ALA A 400 -19.61 -0.99 6.97
C ALA A 400 -20.35 -0.05 7.94
N LYS A 401 -19.58 0.77 8.62
CA LYS A 401 -20.06 1.86 9.49
C LYS A 401 -19.57 3.18 8.95
N VAL A 402 -20.36 4.25 9.13
CA VAL A 402 -20.02 5.58 8.63
C VAL A 402 -19.91 6.59 9.77
N TRP A 403 -18.88 7.44 9.70
CA TRP A 403 -18.71 8.57 10.58
C TRP A 403 -18.64 9.87 9.79
N GLU A 404 -19.40 10.87 10.24
CA GLU A 404 -19.21 12.26 9.86
C GLU A 404 -17.99 12.81 10.60
N VAL A 405 -17.09 13.47 9.88
CA VAL A 405 -15.90 14.07 10.48
C VAL A 405 -16.04 15.59 10.42
N TYR A 406 -15.79 16.25 11.54
CA TYR A 406 -15.89 17.70 11.70
C TYR A 406 -14.61 18.29 12.25
N ASP A 407 -14.29 19.51 11.83
CA ASP A 407 -13.21 20.30 12.39
C ASP A 407 -13.60 20.89 13.75
N TYR A 408 -12.63 21.47 14.46
CA TYR A 408 -12.80 22.08 15.78
C TYR A 408 -13.85 23.20 15.81
N ASP A 409 -14.11 23.86 14.67
CA ASP A 409 -15.10 24.91 14.52
C ASP A 409 -16.49 24.41 14.09
N GLY A 410 -16.64 23.11 13.94
CA GLY A 410 -17.87 22.46 13.49
C GLY A 410 -18.00 22.38 11.96
N THR A 411 -16.99 22.78 11.19
CA THR A 411 -16.98 22.63 9.73
C THR A 411 -16.91 21.15 9.36
N TYR A 412 -17.77 20.72 8.44
CA TYR A 412 -17.75 19.35 7.90
C TYR A 412 -16.48 19.10 7.07
N LEU A 413 -15.79 17.98 7.34
CA LEU A 413 -14.54 17.62 6.69
C LEU A 413 -14.62 16.40 5.78
N ALA A 414 -15.36 15.35 6.16
CA ALA A 414 -15.39 14.11 5.38
C ALA A 414 -16.50 13.15 5.85
N LEU A 415 -16.84 12.18 4.98
CA LEU A 415 -17.42 10.90 5.41
C LEU A 415 -16.30 9.86 5.50
N LEU A 416 -16.25 9.15 6.62
CA LEU A 416 -15.36 8.01 6.84
C LEU A 416 -16.17 6.73 6.94
N TYR A 417 -16.00 5.85 5.95
CA TYR A 417 -16.60 4.51 5.90
C TYR A 417 -15.58 3.50 6.42
N CYS A 418 -15.95 2.71 7.43
CA CYS A 418 -15.05 1.69 7.98
C CYS A 418 -15.66 0.30 7.82
N ASP A 419 -14.89 -0.60 7.25
CA ASP A 419 -15.24 -2.01 7.06
C ASP A 419 -14.16 -2.92 7.65
N PHE A 420 -14.38 -3.38 8.89
CA PHE A 420 -13.33 -4.01 9.70
C PHE A 420 -13.21 -5.51 9.54
N PHE A 421 -14.25 -6.22 9.09
CA PHE A 421 -14.31 -7.68 9.25
C PHE A 421 -14.02 -8.44 7.96
N ALA A 422 -13.26 -9.54 8.12
CA ALA A 422 -13.05 -10.51 7.06
C ALA A 422 -14.36 -11.22 6.66
N ARG A 423 -14.54 -11.48 5.38
CA ARG A 423 -15.62 -12.26 4.80
C ARG A 423 -15.25 -12.80 3.43
N LYS A 424 -16.03 -13.78 2.94
CA LYS A 424 -15.88 -14.28 1.57
C LYS A 424 -16.09 -13.13 0.56
N GLY A 425 -15.22 -13.04 -0.42
CA GLY A 425 -15.28 -12.03 -1.47
C GLY A 425 -14.68 -10.66 -1.09
N LYS A 426 -14.19 -10.47 0.12
CA LYS A 426 -13.43 -9.28 0.51
C LYS A 426 -11.94 -9.47 0.20
N HIS A 427 -11.31 -8.44 -0.37
CA HIS A 427 -9.87 -8.46 -0.60
C HIS A 427 -9.09 -8.66 0.70
N ALA A 428 -7.95 -9.37 0.61
CA ALA A 428 -7.07 -9.61 1.76
C ALA A 428 -6.22 -8.37 2.09
N GLY A 429 -5.77 -8.28 3.34
CA GLY A 429 -4.95 -7.16 3.83
C GLY A 429 -5.78 -6.07 4.48
N ALA A 430 -5.23 -4.87 4.51
CA ALA A 430 -5.90 -3.65 4.96
C ALA A 430 -5.60 -2.54 3.95
N TRP A 431 -6.49 -1.57 3.83
CA TRP A 431 -6.31 -0.47 2.88
C TRP A 431 -7.22 0.72 3.19
N MET A 432 -6.79 1.88 2.73
CA MET A 432 -7.60 3.07 2.59
C MET A 432 -7.88 3.33 1.10
N ASP A 433 -9.11 3.69 0.76
CA ASP A 433 -9.49 4.19 -0.56
C ASP A 433 -10.23 5.52 -0.46
N SER A 434 -10.16 6.32 -1.54
CA SER A 434 -10.98 7.51 -1.71
C SER A 434 -12.13 7.19 -2.67
N ILE A 435 -13.38 7.23 -2.18
CA ILE A 435 -14.58 7.11 -3.04
C ILE A 435 -14.78 8.40 -3.83
N LYS A 436 -14.60 9.55 -3.18
CA LYS A 436 -14.66 10.89 -3.77
C LYS A 436 -13.49 11.73 -3.27
N PRO A 437 -12.84 12.51 -4.14
CA PRO A 437 -11.76 13.40 -3.74
C PRO A 437 -12.28 14.67 -3.04
N GLN A 438 -11.40 15.37 -2.34
CA GLN A 438 -11.63 16.75 -1.94
C GLN A 438 -11.20 17.68 -3.08
N TYR A 439 -11.99 18.71 -3.37
CA TYR A 439 -11.63 19.78 -4.32
C TYR A 439 -12.47 21.03 -4.08
N LYS A 440 -12.10 22.14 -4.74
CA LYS A 440 -12.90 23.35 -4.78
C LYS A 440 -13.36 23.61 -6.22
N ASP A 441 -14.63 23.89 -6.42
CA ASP A 441 -15.14 24.27 -7.72
C ASP A 441 -14.88 25.76 -8.04
N ALA A 442 -15.33 26.20 -9.20
CA ALA A 442 -15.07 27.57 -9.69
C ALA A 442 -15.69 28.68 -8.84
N ASP A 443 -16.75 28.41 -8.10
CA ASP A 443 -17.38 29.38 -7.18
C ASP A 443 -16.81 29.32 -5.75
N GLY A 444 -15.84 28.44 -5.51
CA GLY A 444 -15.13 28.28 -4.24
C GLY A 444 -15.80 27.31 -3.27
N THR A 445 -16.84 26.59 -3.68
CA THR A 445 -17.45 25.53 -2.86
C THR A 445 -16.42 24.40 -2.64
N ASN A 446 -16.21 24.05 -1.38
CA ASN A 446 -15.26 23.01 -1.00
C ASN A 446 -15.97 21.66 -0.88
N HIS A 447 -15.90 20.85 -1.93
CA HIS A 447 -16.39 19.46 -1.92
C HIS A 447 -15.50 18.59 -1.06
N ARG A 448 -16.13 17.86 -0.14
CA ARG A 448 -15.38 17.12 0.87
C ARG A 448 -15.27 15.63 0.54
N PRO A 449 -14.15 14.98 0.92
CA PRO A 449 -13.85 13.62 0.50
C PRO A 449 -14.72 12.58 1.19
N HIS A 450 -14.92 11.46 0.51
CA HIS A 450 -15.48 10.24 1.08
C HIS A 450 -14.39 9.16 1.10
N ILE A 451 -13.99 8.76 2.30
CA ILE A 451 -12.82 7.90 2.55
C ILE A 451 -13.29 6.56 3.11
N THR A 452 -12.63 5.47 2.69
CA THR A 452 -12.83 4.15 3.28
C THR A 452 -11.62 3.75 4.12
N LEU A 453 -11.86 3.00 5.21
CA LEU A 453 -10.87 2.26 5.97
C LEU A 453 -11.30 0.81 6.03
N SER A 454 -10.53 -0.08 5.45
CA SER A 454 -10.85 -1.51 5.39
C SER A 454 -9.76 -2.34 6.05
N THR A 455 -10.18 -3.33 6.87
CA THR A 455 -9.30 -4.33 7.49
C THR A 455 -9.91 -5.71 7.38
N ASN A 456 -9.22 -6.75 7.83
CA ASN A 456 -9.71 -8.13 7.80
C ASN A 456 -9.65 -8.79 9.19
N TYR A 457 -10.20 -8.10 10.20
CA TYR A 457 -10.26 -8.66 11.55
C TYR A 457 -11.31 -9.75 11.65
N ARG A 458 -11.16 -10.59 12.67
CA ARG A 458 -12.13 -11.65 12.96
C ARG A 458 -13.44 -11.04 13.44
N LYS A 459 -14.58 -11.52 12.90
CA LYS A 459 -15.90 -11.11 13.38
C LYS A 459 -16.11 -11.48 14.84
N PRO A 460 -16.81 -10.65 15.64
CA PRO A 460 -17.17 -10.99 17.01
C PRO A 460 -18.06 -12.23 17.03
N MET A 461 -17.90 -13.06 18.05
CA MET A 461 -18.80 -14.18 18.33
C MET A 461 -19.78 -13.80 19.46
N PRO A 462 -20.93 -14.44 19.58
CA PRO A 462 -21.87 -14.17 20.66
C PRO A 462 -21.16 -14.21 22.03
N GLY A 463 -21.18 -13.08 22.75
CA GLY A 463 -20.54 -12.93 24.06
C GLY A 463 -19.01 -12.79 24.05
N LYS A 464 -18.36 -12.73 22.87
CA LYS A 464 -16.92 -12.53 22.74
C LYS A 464 -16.64 -11.38 21.77
N PRO A 465 -16.10 -10.23 22.24
CA PRO A 465 -15.75 -9.13 21.37
C PRO A 465 -14.56 -9.49 20.46
N THR A 466 -14.33 -8.68 19.44
CA THR A 466 -13.12 -8.77 18.63
C THR A 466 -11.97 -8.15 19.41
N LEU A 467 -10.96 -8.96 19.72
CA LEU A 467 -9.73 -8.54 20.38
C LEU A 467 -8.58 -8.57 19.35
N LEU A 468 -7.92 -7.44 19.19
CA LEU A 468 -6.79 -7.28 18.28
C LEU A 468 -5.49 -7.71 18.97
N ASN A 469 -4.56 -8.29 18.23
CA ASN A 469 -3.17 -8.30 18.68
C ASN A 469 -2.52 -6.94 18.40
N HIS A 470 -1.28 -6.75 18.82
CA HIS A 470 -0.60 -5.47 18.66
C HIS A 470 -0.36 -5.13 17.17
N ASP A 471 -0.03 -6.10 16.34
CA ASP A 471 0.19 -5.88 14.90
C ASP A 471 -1.11 -5.49 14.18
N GLU A 472 -2.25 -6.10 14.56
CA GLU A 472 -3.57 -5.72 14.06
C GLU A 472 -3.95 -4.29 14.49
N PHE A 473 -3.62 -3.89 15.72
CA PHE A 473 -3.80 -2.51 16.17
C PHE A 473 -2.89 -1.54 15.43
N ASN A 474 -1.63 -1.91 15.21
CA ASN A 474 -0.68 -1.11 14.42
C ASN A 474 -1.19 -0.93 12.98
N THR A 475 -1.74 -1.97 12.37
CA THR A 475 -2.40 -1.89 11.05
C THR A 475 -3.57 -0.91 11.06
N LEU A 476 -4.42 -0.91 12.09
CA LEU A 476 -5.50 0.07 12.23
C LEU A 476 -4.94 1.51 12.26
N MET A 477 -3.87 1.74 13.00
CA MET A 477 -3.25 3.06 13.10
C MET A 477 -2.62 3.49 11.76
N HIS A 478 -2.00 2.56 11.04
CA HIS A 478 -1.47 2.78 9.70
C HIS A 478 -2.55 3.23 8.72
N GLU A 479 -3.61 2.44 8.55
CA GLU A 479 -4.71 2.77 7.64
C GLU A 479 -5.43 4.05 8.05
N PHE A 480 -5.55 4.29 9.36
CA PHE A 480 -6.11 5.54 9.86
C PHE A 480 -5.22 6.75 9.54
N GLY A 481 -3.91 6.59 9.47
CA GLY A 481 -2.98 7.63 8.99
C GLY A 481 -3.23 8.03 7.54
N HIS A 482 -3.45 7.07 6.65
CA HIS A 482 -3.91 7.34 5.28
C HIS A 482 -5.27 8.03 5.26
N CYS A 483 -6.21 7.60 6.11
CA CYS A 483 -7.51 8.26 6.22
C CYS A 483 -7.38 9.72 6.65
N LEU A 484 -6.55 10.02 7.63
CA LEU A 484 -6.29 11.39 8.08
C LEU A 484 -5.69 12.25 6.95
N HIS A 485 -4.79 11.68 6.15
CA HIS A 485 -4.24 12.35 4.97
C HIS A 485 -5.35 12.73 3.98
N GLY A 486 -6.28 11.81 3.67
CA GLY A 486 -7.43 12.11 2.81
C GLY A 486 -8.43 13.09 3.42
N ILE A 487 -8.84 12.86 4.69
CA ILE A 487 -9.83 13.68 5.42
C ILE A 487 -9.40 15.13 5.53
N LEU A 488 -8.12 15.37 5.82
CA LEU A 488 -7.59 16.71 6.07
C LEU A 488 -7.13 17.42 4.80
N SER A 489 -7.19 16.80 3.64
CA SER A 489 -6.84 17.41 2.36
C SER A 489 -7.62 18.69 2.13
N ASN A 490 -6.93 19.76 1.67
CA ASN A 490 -7.52 21.07 1.39
C ASN A 490 -6.82 21.73 0.19
N VAL A 491 -7.00 21.14 -0.96
CA VAL A 491 -6.46 21.60 -2.24
C VAL A 491 -7.57 22.21 -3.11
N THR A 492 -7.19 22.84 -4.22
CA THR A 492 -8.15 23.38 -5.19
C THR A 492 -8.53 22.32 -6.23
N TYR A 493 -7.54 21.59 -6.73
CA TYR A 493 -7.69 20.69 -7.88
C TYR A 493 -7.80 19.23 -7.44
N PRO A 494 -8.80 18.48 -7.97
CA PRO A 494 -9.09 17.12 -7.53
C PRO A 494 -7.91 16.14 -7.70
N SER A 495 -7.13 16.25 -8.76
CA SER A 495 -5.97 15.36 -8.97
C SER A 495 -4.83 15.56 -7.98
N LEU A 496 -4.77 16.71 -7.30
CA LEU A 496 -3.78 17.03 -6.26
C LEU A 496 -4.23 16.64 -4.85
N CYS A 497 -5.46 16.13 -4.71
CA CYS A 497 -6.01 15.70 -3.42
C CYS A 497 -5.27 14.48 -2.89
N SER A 498 -5.00 14.43 -1.57
CA SER A 498 -4.50 13.23 -0.90
C SER A 498 -5.48 12.05 -1.05
N PRO A 499 -4.99 10.82 -1.26
CA PRO A 499 -3.60 10.37 -1.17
C PRO A 499 -2.80 10.43 -2.49
N ASN A 500 -3.25 11.18 -3.52
CA ASN A 500 -2.55 11.31 -4.80
C ASN A 500 -1.29 12.17 -4.65
N VAL A 501 -0.29 11.62 -3.97
CA VAL A 501 1.03 12.22 -3.77
C VAL A 501 2.11 11.35 -4.42
N LEU A 502 3.38 11.79 -4.41
CA LEU A 502 4.46 10.97 -4.92
C LEU A 502 4.53 9.63 -4.18
N TRP A 503 4.71 8.54 -4.91
CA TRP A 503 4.61 7.17 -4.43
C TRP A 503 5.53 6.84 -3.24
N ASP A 504 6.72 7.42 -3.22
CA ASP A 504 7.69 7.25 -2.12
C ASP A 504 7.44 8.20 -0.93
N PHE A 505 6.34 8.96 -0.96
CA PHE A 505 5.88 9.81 0.13
C PHE A 505 4.56 9.32 0.74
N VAL A 506 3.77 8.55 0.00
CA VAL A 506 2.40 8.17 0.38
C VAL A 506 2.32 7.44 1.73
N GLU A 507 3.35 6.66 2.08
CA GLU A 507 3.41 5.89 3.33
C GLU A 507 3.83 6.72 4.55
N MET A 508 4.33 7.95 4.38
CA MET A 508 4.78 8.74 5.52
C MET A 508 3.65 9.13 6.48
N PRO A 509 2.45 9.55 6.02
CA PRO A 509 1.32 9.84 6.91
C PRO A 509 0.74 8.62 7.63
N SER A 510 0.85 7.43 7.04
CA SER A 510 0.41 6.17 7.66
C SER A 510 1.41 5.68 8.69
N GLN A 511 2.70 5.61 8.34
CA GLN A 511 3.75 5.12 9.21
C GLN A 511 3.98 6.01 10.44
N ILE A 512 3.78 7.32 10.34
CA ILE A 512 3.90 8.20 11.51
C ILE A 512 2.87 7.86 12.59
N MET A 513 1.68 7.41 12.21
CA MET A 513 0.63 7.01 13.15
C MET A 513 0.96 5.69 13.87
N GLU A 514 1.73 4.80 13.25
CA GLU A 514 2.20 3.57 13.89
C GLU A 514 3.08 3.86 15.12
N ASN A 515 3.84 4.95 15.11
CA ASN A 515 4.70 5.29 16.24
C ASN A 515 3.91 5.54 17.53
N PHE A 516 2.68 6.02 17.44
CA PHE A 516 1.81 6.21 18.61
C PHE A 516 1.35 4.89 19.23
N ALA A 517 1.32 3.78 18.46
CA ALA A 517 0.78 2.49 18.91
C ALA A 517 1.54 1.86 20.09
N THR A 518 2.67 2.41 20.48
CA THR A 518 3.45 1.97 21.66
C THR A 518 3.71 3.07 22.69
N GLU A 519 3.20 4.31 22.44
CA GLU A 519 3.42 5.42 23.35
C GLU A 519 2.48 5.33 24.57
N GLN A 520 3.06 5.25 25.76
CA GLN A 520 2.31 5.10 27.02
C GLN A 520 1.29 6.23 27.21
N GLU A 521 1.68 7.48 26.89
CA GLU A 521 0.79 8.65 27.02
C GLU A 521 -0.48 8.51 26.18
N PHE A 522 -0.42 7.81 25.06
CA PHE A 522 -1.58 7.52 24.24
C PHE A 522 -2.36 6.30 24.72
N LEU A 523 -1.67 5.18 24.96
CA LEU A 523 -2.30 3.89 25.27
C LEU A 523 -3.11 3.94 26.56
N GLN A 524 -2.69 4.71 27.57
CA GLN A 524 -3.40 4.84 28.83
C GLN A 524 -4.81 5.41 28.72
N HIS A 525 -5.17 6.04 27.57
CA HIS A 525 -6.47 6.65 27.37
C HIS A 525 -7.52 5.69 26.79
N PHE A 526 -7.13 4.55 26.25
CA PHE A 526 -8.08 3.62 25.66
C PHE A 526 -7.75 2.13 25.86
N ALA A 527 -6.50 1.78 26.14
CA ALA A 527 -6.06 0.38 26.29
C ALA A 527 -6.48 -0.17 27.66
N PHE A 528 -7.79 -0.41 27.82
CA PHE A 528 -8.37 -0.97 29.02
C PHE A 528 -8.69 -2.45 28.81
N HIS A 529 -8.46 -3.27 29.82
CA HIS A 529 -8.82 -4.69 29.78
C HIS A 529 -10.33 -4.86 29.61
N HIS A 530 -10.76 -5.51 28.54
CA HIS A 530 -12.15 -5.56 28.08
C HIS A 530 -13.16 -6.12 29.11
N ASN A 531 -12.71 -6.94 30.10
CA ASN A 531 -13.59 -7.49 31.13
C ASN A 531 -13.51 -6.72 32.46
N THR A 532 -12.29 -6.25 32.87
CA THR A 532 -12.09 -5.62 34.18
C THR A 532 -12.09 -4.10 34.12
N GLY A 533 -11.81 -3.51 32.95
CA GLY A 533 -11.63 -2.06 32.80
C GLY A 533 -10.32 -1.52 33.32
N ASP A 534 -9.39 -2.39 33.72
CA ASP A 534 -8.06 -1.98 34.19
C ASP A 534 -7.20 -1.54 33.03
N ASN A 535 -6.36 -0.52 33.24
CA ASN A 535 -5.36 -0.09 32.26
C ASN A 535 -4.35 -1.20 31.99
N ILE A 536 -3.79 -1.20 30.78
CA ILE A 536 -2.66 -2.06 30.42
C ILE A 536 -1.51 -1.83 31.43
N PRO A 537 -0.93 -2.88 32.04
CA PRO A 537 0.12 -2.72 33.03
C PRO A 537 1.37 -2.05 32.43
N ALA A 538 2.01 -1.15 33.20
CA ALA A 538 3.23 -0.47 32.76
C ALA A 538 4.35 -1.47 32.40
N GLU A 539 4.42 -2.61 33.10
CA GLU A 539 5.37 -3.68 32.78
C GLU A 539 5.09 -4.32 31.41
N THR A 540 3.83 -4.55 31.07
CA THR A 540 3.43 -5.07 29.75
C THR A 540 3.79 -4.06 28.64
N LEU A 541 3.56 -2.77 28.89
CA LEU A 541 3.96 -1.71 27.95
C LEU A 541 5.47 -1.65 27.75
N ARG A 542 6.25 -1.74 28.83
CA ARG A 542 7.71 -1.76 28.75
C ARG A 542 8.20 -2.94 27.92
N LYS A 543 7.68 -4.15 28.17
CA LYS A 543 8.00 -5.36 27.39
C LYS A 543 7.61 -5.19 25.92
N LEU A 544 6.46 -4.59 25.62
CA LEU A 544 6.00 -4.31 24.27
C LEU A 544 6.95 -3.33 23.56
N GLN A 545 7.36 -2.25 24.22
CA GLN A 545 8.32 -1.28 23.66
C GLN A 545 9.70 -1.92 23.41
N GLU A 546 10.20 -2.72 24.34
CA GLU A 546 11.48 -3.42 24.20
C GLU A 546 11.44 -4.46 23.08
N SER A 547 10.30 -5.13 22.87
CA SER A 547 10.15 -6.12 21.81
C SER A 547 10.16 -5.51 20.39
N ARG A 548 9.90 -4.21 20.23
CA ARG A 548 9.95 -3.53 18.91
C ARG A 548 11.33 -3.61 18.24
N THR A 549 12.39 -3.60 19.04
CA THR A 549 13.76 -3.64 18.51
C THR A 549 14.24 -5.05 18.21
N PHE A 550 13.41 -6.07 18.49
CA PHE A 550 13.76 -7.47 18.26
C PHE A 550 13.90 -7.78 16.77
N ASN A 551 15.06 -8.25 16.37
CA ASN A 551 15.42 -8.50 14.98
C ASN A 551 15.29 -7.26 14.04
N ALA A 552 15.34 -6.04 14.59
CA ALA A 552 15.25 -4.81 13.80
C ALA A 552 16.37 -4.72 12.74
N GLY A 553 17.58 -5.17 13.08
CA GLY A 553 18.69 -5.28 12.15
C GLY A 553 18.38 -6.19 10.97
N TYR A 554 17.94 -7.41 11.25
CA TYR A 554 17.56 -8.37 10.23
C TYR A 554 16.42 -7.86 9.34
N GLN A 555 15.36 -7.31 9.93
CA GLN A 555 14.19 -6.83 9.19
C GLN A 555 14.57 -5.68 8.25
N CYS A 556 15.35 -4.70 8.72
CA CYS A 556 15.81 -3.59 7.89
C CYS A 556 16.70 -4.08 6.74
N VAL A 557 17.67 -4.96 7.01
CA VAL A 557 18.56 -5.52 5.97
C VAL A 557 17.76 -6.34 4.94
N ARG A 558 16.75 -7.09 5.38
CA ARG A 558 15.85 -7.82 4.49
C ARG A 558 15.10 -6.87 3.55
N GLN A 559 14.52 -5.78 4.06
CA GLN A 559 13.83 -4.78 3.25
C GLN A 559 14.80 -4.05 2.29
N ALA A 560 15.98 -3.66 2.77
CA ALA A 560 17.01 -3.06 1.94
C ALA A 560 17.48 -4.00 0.81
N ARG A 561 17.59 -5.32 1.10
CA ARG A 561 17.90 -6.35 0.10
C ARG A 561 16.83 -6.43 -0.98
N LEU A 562 15.55 -6.37 -0.63
CA LEU A 562 14.45 -6.36 -1.60
C LEU A 562 14.46 -5.09 -2.45
N GLY A 563 14.72 -3.91 -1.85
CA GLY A 563 14.90 -2.66 -2.59
C GLY A 563 16.12 -2.70 -3.52
N LEU A 564 17.23 -3.30 -3.09
CA LEU A 564 18.40 -3.48 -3.92
C LEU A 564 18.13 -4.43 -5.10
N LEU A 565 17.41 -5.52 -4.86
CA LEU A 565 17.01 -6.47 -5.91
C LEU A 565 16.12 -5.80 -6.95
N ASP A 566 15.13 -5.02 -6.52
CA ASP A 566 14.27 -4.25 -7.41
C ASP A 566 15.08 -3.27 -8.28
N GLN A 567 15.95 -2.48 -7.66
CA GLN A 567 16.81 -1.55 -8.40
C GLN A 567 17.78 -2.29 -9.35
N SER A 568 18.30 -3.44 -8.95
CA SER A 568 19.17 -4.24 -9.81
C SER A 568 18.47 -4.69 -11.09
N TRP A 569 17.21 -5.13 -11.01
CA TRP A 569 16.41 -5.51 -12.17
C TRP A 569 16.04 -4.34 -13.08
N HIS A 570 15.86 -3.14 -12.53
CA HIS A 570 15.35 -1.99 -13.27
C HIS A 570 16.43 -0.96 -13.65
N ASN A 571 17.66 -1.19 -13.18
CA ASN A 571 18.83 -0.36 -13.54
C ASN A 571 19.75 -1.06 -14.55
N ILE A 572 19.29 -2.11 -15.22
CA ILE A 572 20.00 -2.71 -16.35
C ILE A 572 20.06 -1.73 -17.53
N THR A 573 21.19 -1.71 -18.23
CA THR A 573 21.44 -0.84 -19.42
C THR A 573 21.49 -1.63 -20.72
N ARG A 574 21.41 -2.96 -20.64
CA ARG A 574 21.41 -3.89 -21.78
C ARG A 574 20.41 -5.00 -21.52
N PRO A 575 19.84 -5.60 -22.59
CA PRO A 575 18.94 -6.72 -22.44
C PRO A 575 19.55 -7.85 -21.63
N PHE A 576 18.75 -8.40 -20.72
CA PHE A 576 19.14 -9.51 -19.85
C PHE A 576 18.71 -10.85 -20.46
N ASP A 577 19.64 -11.80 -20.54
CA ASP A 577 19.37 -13.19 -21.02
C ASP A 577 20.01 -14.26 -20.11
N GLY A 578 20.47 -13.86 -18.91
CA GLY A 578 21.09 -14.75 -17.92
C GLY A 578 20.11 -15.64 -17.16
N ASP A 579 20.62 -16.38 -16.17
CA ASP A 579 19.80 -17.11 -15.21
C ASP A 579 19.23 -16.15 -14.16
N VAL A 580 17.92 -16.21 -13.94
CA VAL A 580 17.17 -15.27 -13.07
C VAL A 580 17.57 -15.44 -11.61
N LEU A 581 17.68 -16.67 -11.11
CA LEU A 581 18.01 -16.94 -9.71
C LEU A 581 19.49 -16.65 -9.41
N GLU A 582 20.36 -16.96 -10.37
CA GLU A 582 21.78 -16.61 -10.23
C GLU A 582 21.99 -15.09 -10.24
N TYR A 583 21.26 -14.35 -11.09
CA TYR A 583 21.29 -12.88 -11.08
C TYR A 583 20.82 -12.32 -9.75
N GLU A 584 19.70 -12.79 -9.20
CA GLU A 584 19.22 -12.39 -7.87
C GLU A 584 20.29 -12.64 -6.80
N TYR A 585 20.89 -13.84 -6.81
CA TYR A 585 21.96 -14.16 -5.85
C TYR A 585 23.14 -13.21 -5.98
N GLN A 586 23.66 -13.00 -7.20
CA GLN A 586 24.80 -12.08 -7.43
C GLN A 586 24.49 -10.65 -7.01
N ALA A 587 23.29 -10.16 -7.29
CA ALA A 587 22.88 -8.80 -6.95
C ALA A 587 22.75 -8.58 -5.43
N THR A 588 22.40 -9.62 -4.66
CA THR A 588 21.98 -9.44 -3.26
C THR A 588 22.79 -10.21 -2.23
N GLN A 589 23.78 -11.04 -2.63
CA GLN A 589 24.55 -11.92 -1.74
C GLN A 589 25.25 -11.17 -0.60
N SER A 590 25.69 -9.93 -0.82
CA SER A 590 26.38 -9.10 0.19
C SER A 590 25.50 -8.77 1.41
N LEU A 591 24.17 -8.80 1.23
CA LEU A 591 23.15 -8.53 2.25
C LEU A 591 22.49 -9.79 2.82
N MET A 592 22.94 -10.97 2.41
CA MET A 592 22.39 -12.21 2.96
C MET A 592 22.89 -12.43 4.38
N THR A 593 21.96 -12.68 5.28
CA THR A 593 22.22 -12.99 6.70
C THR A 593 21.91 -14.43 7.05
N LEU A 594 21.20 -15.15 6.18
CA LEU A 594 20.87 -16.56 6.28
C LEU A 594 21.65 -17.37 5.24
N PRO A 595 21.92 -18.67 5.46
CA PRO A 595 22.55 -19.54 4.48
C PRO A 595 21.79 -19.52 3.16
N TYR A 596 22.51 -19.43 2.04
CA TYR A 596 21.91 -19.52 0.71
C TYR A 596 21.60 -20.96 0.32
N ILE A 597 20.40 -21.20 -0.11
CA ILE A 597 19.98 -22.49 -0.68
C ILE A 597 19.89 -22.33 -2.20
N LYS A 598 20.74 -23.06 -2.91
CA LYS A 598 20.76 -22.99 -4.38
C LYS A 598 19.40 -23.37 -4.98
N GLY A 599 18.94 -22.58 -5.94
CA GLY A 599 17.66 -22.77 -6.61
C GLY A 599 16.46 -22.12 -5.90
N THR A 600 16.69 -21.41 -4.79
CA THR A 600 15.67 -20.59 -4.16
C THR A 600 15.85 -19.12 -4.52
N GLY A 601 14.78 -18.37 -4.55
CA GLY A 601 14.77 -16.95 -4.81
C GLY A 601 13.38 -16.33 -4.57
N ILE A 602 13.29 -15.03 -4.70
CA ILE A 602 12.03 -14.29 -4.57
C ILE A 602 11.58 -13.68 -5.90
N THR A 603 12.48 -13.40 -6.82
CA THR A 603 12.19 -12.69 -8.08
C THR A 603 11.03 -13.32 -8.85
N THR A 604 10.98 -14.64 -8.95
CA THR A 604 9.95 -15.39 -9.70
C THR A 604 8.56 -15.39 -9.08
N ASN A 605 8.45 -14.88 -7.84
CA ASN A 605 7.18 -14.68 -7.11
C ASN A 605 7.09 -13.27 -6.48
N PHE A 606 7.94 -12.34 -6.93
CA PHE A 606 7.97 -10.98 -6.42
C PHE A 606 6.93 -10.09 -7.14
N GLY A 607 5.65 -10.34 -6.85
CA GLY A 607 4.53 -9.64 -7.47
C GLY A 607 4.63 -8.11 -7.37
N HIS A 608 5.10 -7.56 -6.24
CA HIS A 608 5.27 -6.11 -6.06
C HIS A 608 5.97 -5.43 -7.22
N ILE A 609 7.09 -6.00 -7.68
CA ILE A 609 7.92 -5.40 -8.73
C ILE A 609 7.66 -5.93 -10.13
N MET A 610 7.11 -7.13 -10.26
CA MET A 610 6.90 -7.75 -11.58
C MET A 610 5.50 -7.54 -12.13
N SER A 611 4.47 -7.59 -11.28
CA SER A 611 3.05 -7.42 -11.66
C SER A 611 2.34 -6.28 -10.93
N GLY A 612 2.91 -5.76 -9.84
CA GLY A 612 2.36 -4.63 -9.08
C GLY A 612 2.97 -3.28 -9.45
N GLY A 613 2.58 -2.23 -8.73
CA GLY A 613 2.99 -0.84 -8.96
C GLY A 613 4.38 -0.45 -8.43
N TYR A 614 5.13 -1.39 -7.82
CA TYR A 614 6.39 -1.11 -7.12
C TYR A 614 7.66 -1.34 -7.97
N SER A 615 7.55 -1.49 -9.27
CA SER A 615 8.72 -1.62 -10.15
C SER A 615 9.62 -0.38 -10.06
N ALA A 616 10.91 -0.59 -9.79
CA ALA A 616 11.89 0.46 -9.43
C ALA A 616 11.44 1.35 -8.25
N GLY A 617 10.50 0.88 -7.43
CA GLY A 617 9.84 1.63 -6.38
C GLY A 617 9.78 0.93 -5.02
N TYR A 618 10.32 -0.28 -4.86
CA TYR A 618 10.24 -1.02 -3.60
C TYR A 618 11.00 -0.35 -2.44
N TYR A 619 12.01 0.46 -2.74
CA TYR A 619 12.74 1.27 -1.76
C TYR A 619 11.83 2.24 -0.99
N SER A 620 10.65 2.57 -1.52
CA SER A 620 9.70 3.56 -0.97
C SER A 620 9.32 3.25 0.48
N TYR A 621 9.19 1.97 0.84
CA TYR A 621 8.89 1.57 2.23
C TYR A 621 9.94 2.05 3.22
N LYS A 622 11.23 1.90 2.89
CA LYS A 622 12.31 2.37 3.77
C LYS A 622 12.57 3.87 3.63
N TRP A 623 12.27 4.44 2.47
CA TRP A 623 12.32 5.88 2.27
C TRP A 623 11.30 6.60 3.16
N ALA A 624 10.05 6.17 3.11
CA ALA A 624 8.99 6.74 3.93
C ALA A 624 9.21 6.51 5.43
N GLU A 625 9.80 5.37 5.80
CA GLU A 625 10.14 5.05 7.20
C GLU A 625 11.23 5.97 7.77
N ILE A 626 12.17 6.43 6.95
CA ILE A 626 13.14 7.47 7.36
C ILE A 626 12.40 8.80 7.57
N LEU A 627 11.49 9.15 6.67
CA LEU A 627 10.69 10.39 6.78
C LEU A 627 9.82 10.38 8.04
N ASP A 628 9.12 9.27 8.30
CA ASP A 628 8.24 9.15 9.46
C ASP A 628 9.00 9.21 10.78
N ALA A 629 10.12 8.48 10.89
CA ALA A 629 10.93 8.45 12.11
C ALA A 629 11.51 9.84 12.44
N ASP A 630 12.02 10.55 11.44
CA ASP A 630 12.55 11.90 11.63
C ASP A 630 11.43 12.92 11.90
N ALA A 631 10.25 12.77 11.26
CA ALA A 631 9.08 13.59 11.55
C ALA A 631 8.57 13.35 12.98
N PHE A 632 8.48 12.09 13.41
CA PHE A 632 8.04 11.73 14.75
C PHE A 632 9.03 12.16 15.83
N ALA A 633 10.32 12.26 15.52
CA ALA A 633 11.32 12.80 16.44
C ALA A 633 10.96 14.21 16.90
N ARG A 634 10.37 15.07 16.03
CA ARG A 634 9.86 16.38 16.43
C ARG A 634 8.73 16.27 17.45
N PHE A 635 7.84 15.30 17.31
CA PHE A 635 6.80 15.06 18.32
C PHE A 635 7.41 14.60 19.66
N LYS A 636 8.46 13.77 19.64
CA LYS A 636 9.17 13.40 20.86
C LYS A 636 9.90 14.59 21.53
N GLU A 637 10.52 15.45 20.73
CA GLU A 637 11.22 16.68 21.20
C GLU A 637 10.27 17.69 21.84
N GLU A 638 9.08 17.89 21.24
CA GLU A 638 8.13 18.94 21.62
C GLU A 638 6.95 18.42 22.47
N GLY A 639 6.81 17.09 22.63
CA GLY A 639 5.72 16.38 23.30
C GLY A 639 4.81 15.67 22.31
N ILE A 640 4.58 14.35 22.48
CA ILE A 640 3.85 13.52 21.53
C ILE A 640 2.38 13.94 21.33
N MET A 641 1.77 14.60 22.33
CA MET A 641 0.43 15.17 22.28
C MET A 641 0.42 16.69 22.07
N ASN A 642 1.52 17.26 21.59
CA ASN A 642 1.63 18.70 21.38
C ASN A 642 0.78 19.16 20.19
N MET A 643 -0.30 19.85 20.47
CA MET A 643 -1.23 20.35 19.45
C MET A 643 -0.59 21.31 18.46
N LYS A 644 0.42 22.09 18.87
CA LYS A 644 1.11 23.03 17.96
C LYS A 644 1.93 22.28 16.92
N THR A 645 2.66 21.24 17.33
CA THR A 645 3.42 20.36 16.44
C THR A 645 2.49 19.63 15.49
N ALA A 646 1.40 19.07 16.03
CA ALA A 646 0.39 18.36 15.25
C ALA A 646 -0.31 19.30 14.24
N GLN A 647 -0.65 20.54 14.64
CA GLN A 647 -1.22 21.52 13.71
C GLN A 647 -0.23 21.89 12.60
N SER A 648 1.06 22.04 12.91
CA SER A 648 2.11 22.25 11.90
C SER A 648 2.20 21.06 10.93
N PHE A 649 2.07 19.82 11.41
CA PHE A 649 2.05 18.63 10.58
C PHE A 649 0.78 18.57 9.69
N ARG A 650 -0.38 18.90 10.27
CA ARG A 650 -1.64 19.04 9.52
C ARG A 650 -1.50 20.05 8.39
N ASP A 651 -1.03 21.27 8.69
CA ASP A 651 -1.03 22.40 7.77
C ASP A 651 0.02 22.25 6.65
N GLU A 652 1.19 21.68 6.97
CA GLU A 652 2.30 21.57 6.02
C GLU A 652 2.34 20.24 5.28
N ILE A 653 1.74 19.16 5.82
CA ILE A 653 1.77 17.82 5.23
C ILE A 653 0.37 17.35 4.85
N LEU A 654 -0.51 17.11 5.84
CA LEU A 654 -1.77 16.40 5.62
C LEU A 654 -2.75 17.18 4.73
N ALA A 655 -2.78 18.52 4.87
CA ALA A 655 -3.71 19.36 4.12
C ALA A 655 -3.25 19.69 2.69
N LYS A 656 -1.99 19.41 2.36
CA LYS A 656 -1.38 19.92 1.13
C LYS A 656 -1.55 19.00 -0.08
N GLY A 657 -1.83 17.72 0.11
CA GLY A 657 -1.82 16.77 -1.00
C GLY A 657 -0.55 16.89 -1.83
N ASP A 658 -0.67 16.89 -3.13
CA ASP A 658 0.46 17.12 -4.05
C ASP A 658 0.47 18.55 -4.63
N SER A 659 -0.02 19.54 -3.87
CA SER A 659 -0.02 20.96 -4.28
C SER A 659 1.38 21.56 -4.41
N GLU A 660 2.38 20.94 -3.78
CA GLU A 660 3.80 21.27 -3.84
C GLU A 660 4.63 19.97 -3.74
N HIS A 661 5.90 20.05 -4.16
CA HIS A 661 6.80 18.90 -4.05
C HIS A 661 6.96 18.48 -2.57
N PRO A 662 6.79 17.19 -2.21
CA PRO A 662 6.77 16.72 -0.81
C PRO A 662 8.02 17.12 0.00
N MET A 663 9.20 17.18 -0.60
CA MET A 663 10.41 17.65 0.09
C MET A 663 10.28 19.11 0.56
N THR A 664 9.59 19.96 -0.18
CA THR A 664 9.35 21.36 0.21
C THR A 664 8.43 21.41 1.43
N LEU A 665 7.36 20.63 1.42
CA LEU A 665 6.41 20.51 2.53
C LEU A 665 7.12 19.95 3.77
N TYR A 666 7.91 18.91 3.59
CA TYR A 666 8.69 18.29 4.66
C TYR A 666 9.66 19.27 5.32
N LEU A 667 10.41 20.05 4.51
CA LEU A 667 11.34 21.05 5.01
C LEU A 667 10.65 22.15 5.81
N ARG A 668 9.42 22.55 5.45
CA ARG A 668 8.64 23.52 6.24
C ARG A 668 8.23 22.93 7.58
N PHE A 669 7.80 21.67 7.61
CA PHE A 669 7.44 20.99 8.84
C PHE A 669 8.68 20.72 9.72
N ARG A 670 9.73 20.09 9.19
CA ARG A 670 10.85 19.58 10.00
C ARG A 670 12.00 20.61 10.18
N GLY A 671 12.14 21.55 9.23
CA GLY A 671 13.21 22.56 9.23
C GLY A 671 14.51 22.11 8.63
N HIS A 672 14.67 20.85 8.27
CA HIS A 672 15.84 20.23 7.64
C HIS A 672 15.46 19.06 6.75
N LYS A 673 16.39 18.59 5.93
CA LYS A 673 16.20 17.35 5.12
C LYS A 673 16.09 16.14 6.04
N PRO A 674 15.38 15.07 5.59
CA PRO A 674 15.26 13.83 6.35
C PRO A 674 16.61 13.29 6.82
N GLN A 675 16.65 12.85 8.07
CA GLN A 675 17.82 12.27 8.72
C GLN A 675 17.53 10.80 9.08
N ILE A 676 18.54 9.94 8.96
CA ILE A 676 18.41 8.52 9.28
C ILE A 676 18.54 8.24 10.79
N GLU A 677 19.18 9.15 11.51
CA GLU A 677 19.53 8.99 12.93
C GLU A 677 18.28 8.70 13.81
N PRO A 678 17.14 9.39 13.64
CA PRO A 678 15.94 9.07 14.40
C PRO A 678 15.41 7.64 14.16
N LEU A 679 15.54 7.12 12.95
CA LEU A 679 15.21 5.73 12.64
C LEU A 679 16.14 4.76 13.36
N LEU A 680 17.44 5.02 13.34
CA LEU A 680 18.44 4.22 14.05
C LEU A 680 18.17 4.22 15.55
N GLU A 681 17.87 5.39 16.14
CA GLU A 681 17.53 5.52 17.56
C GLU A 681 16.26 4.74 17.90
N ARG A 682 15.21 4.85 17.09
CA ARG A 682 13.95 4.12 17.25
C ARG A 682 14.18 2.61 17.29
N ASP A 683 15.04 2.11 16.42
CA ASP A 683 15.34 0.69 16.28
C ASP A 683 16.45 0.21 17.24
N GLY A 684 16.94 1.06 18.16
CA GLY A 684 17.97 0.72 19.13
C GLY A 684 19.35 0.49 18.51
N ILE A 685 19.59 1.04 17.31
CA ILE A 685 20.85 0.93 16.59
C ILE A 685 21.78 2.06 17.01
N SER A 686 22.91 1.73 17.64
CA SER A 686 23.91 2.74 17.98
C SER A 686 24.51 3.36 16.71
N THR A 687 24.49 4.69 16.61
CA THR A 687 25.17 5.41 15.55
C THR A 687 26.68 5.24 15.71
N ILE A 688 27.23 4.23 15.08
CA ILE A 688 28.67 4.16 14.85
C ILE A 688 28.89 4.96 13.56
N CYS A 689 28.95 6.27 13.68
CA CYS A 689 29.39 7.13 12.60
C CYS A 689 30.90 7.38 12.81
N PRO A 690 31.81 6.73 12.05
CA PRO A 690 33.06 7.37 11.74
C PRO A 690 32.74 8.39 10.63
N HIS A 691 33.09 9.62 10.84
CA HIS A 691 33.02 10.71 9.86
C HIS A 691 33.45 10.22 8.46
N LEU A 692 32.52 10.24 7.50
CA LEU A 692 32.83 10.25 6.08
C LEU A 692 32.51 11.63 5.52
#